data_02ddeb95360b055d74e6c1d83f167321
#
_entry.id   02ddeb95360b055d74e6c1d83f167321
#
_cell.length_a   1.000
_cell.length_b   1.000
_cell.length_c   1.000
_cell.angle_alpha   90.00
_cell.angle_beta   90.00
_cell.angle_gamma   90.00
#
_symmetry.space_group_name_H-M   'P 1'
#
loop_
_entity.id
_entity.type
_entity.pdbx_description
1 polymer ?
#
loop_
_entity_poly.entity_id
_entity_poly.type
_entity_poly.pdbx_seq_one_letter_code
_entity_poly.pdbx_strand_id
1 'polypeptide(L)'
;MKTVEKTLDLICLGRVAVDLYAQQIGARLEDASSFSKYLGGSSGNVAYGTAVQGVKSSMLARVGDEHMGRFLREELQRVGVDTSHLITDKERLTGLVILGIKDQDTFPLIFYRENCADMAITKEDFDESYIASAKALAITGTHLSHPKTREAVLTALEYAGRNNTKRLLDIDYRPVLWGLTSLGDGETRFIDSEAVTKSLQEVLHHFDVLVGTEEEFHIAGGSTDTLTALKNVRKFSHAVLVCKRGALGCSVFEGDIPDDLDGGLNVYGVRVEVLNVLGAGDAFMSGLIRGYINNEGWEQSCRYANACGALVVSRHGCAPAMPTKAELDNYLARAESVPRPDLDPQLNHLHRVTTRKAKWDNLCIFAFDHRKQLVDLAEKCGADVKRIPKLKQLLLQAAERTAQEEGIYDGQAGILADTTFGQAALNEITGKHWWIGRPIELPTSRPLRLEYGDLGSQLASWPQEHVVKCLVFYHPKDSIEMKAEQDATLKQVYQACCRTGHELLLEVILPPDMEQNEEYYVEIITHFYHLGIKPDWWKLPGVSAKAWAHISEVIQANDPYCRGILILGLDAPEDKFKAVFDASTNAPLVKGFAVGRTIFGQPSGEWLSGKLTDGELIAEVSERYRRLIKLWKSRQ
;
A
#
# COMPACT_ATOMS: atom_id res chain seq x y z
N MET A 1 17.08 -38.44 -8.31
CA MET A 1 17.20 -37.06 -7.83
C MET A 1 16.14 -36.84 -6.76
N LYS A 2 16.50 -36.30 -5.59
CA LYS A 2 15.47 -35.87 -4.61
C LYS A 2 14.74 -34.69 -5.25
N THR A 3 13.44 -34.79 -5.46
CA THR A 3 12.61 -33.67 -5.90
C THR A 3 12.69 -32.57 -4.81
N VAL A 4 13.21 -31.40 -5.17
CA VAL A 4 13.19 -30.23 -4.29
C VAL A 4 11.73 -29.80 -4.10
N GLU A 5 11.32 -29.57 -2.86
CA GLU A 5 9.98 -29.10 -2.56
C GLU A 5 9.78 -27.67 -3.12
N LYS A 6 8.69 -27.46 -3.83
CA LYS A 6 8.34 -26.15 -4.40
C LYS A 6 7.68 -25.27 -3.33
N THR A 7 8.49 -24.55 -2.55
CA THR A 7 8.04 -23.67 -1.46
C THR A 7 7.59 -22.29 -1.95
N LEU A 8 8.09 -21.88 -3.13
CA LEU A 8 7.71 -20.66 -3.83
C LEU A 8 6.84 -20.97 -5.06
N ASP A 9 5.94 -20.07 -5.39
CA ASP A 9 5.19 -20.15 -6.64
C ASP A 9 5.98 -19.52 -7.79
N LEU A 10 6.65 -18.39 -7.52
CA LEU A 10 7.30 -17.56 -8.52
C LEU A 10 8.60 -16.95 -8.01
N ILE A 11 9.64 -16.97 -8.83
CA ILE A 11 10.81 -16.10 -8.71
C ILE A 11 10.75 -15.09 -9.86
N CYS A 12 10.83 -13.79 -9.56
CA CYS A 12 11.00 -12.73 -10.54
C CYS A 12 12.48 -12.31 -10.56
N LEU A 13 13.15 -12.56 -11.69
CA LEU A 13 14.53 -12.14 -11.90
C LEU A 13 14.55 -10.93 -12.82
N GLY A 14 15.11 -9.82 -12.36
CA GLY A 14 15.25 -8.67 -13.21
C GLY A 14 15.34 -7.34 -12.46
N ARG A 15 14.88 -6.28 -13.09
CA ARG A 15 15.00 -4.92 -12.61
C ARG A 15 13.98 -4.61 -11.50
N VAL A 16 14.50 -4.02 -10.42
CA VAL A 16 13.72 -3.29 -9.42
C VAL A 16 14.34 -1.90 -9.25
N ALA A 17 13.52 -0.86 -9.26
CA ALA A 17 13.97 0.53 -9.26
C ALA A 17 12.96 1.41 -8.50
N VAL A 18 13.34 2.64 -8.20
CA VAL A 18 12.40 3.65 -7.71
C VAL A 18 11.89 4.46 -8.88
N ASP A 19 10.58 4.58 -8.98
CA ASP A 19 9.92 5.44 -9.95
C ASP A 19 9.41 6.71 -9.25
N LEU A 20 9.79 7.88 -9.78
CA LEU A 20 9.28 9.19 -9.39
C LEU A 20 8.29 9.69 -10.44
N TYR A 21 7.01 9.57 -10.15
CA TYR A 21 5.91 10.03 -11.00
C TYR A 21 5.54 11.47 -10.69
N ALA A 22 5.59 12.36 -11.68
CA ALA A 22 5.09 13.72 -11.56
C ALA A 22 3.61 13.73 -11.13
N GLN A 23 3.29 14.55 -10.14
CA GLN A 23 1.90 14.68 -9.64
C GLN A 23 1.05 15.61 -10.52
N GLN A 24 1.67 16.50 -11.29
CA GLN A 24 0.99 17.41 -12.20
C GLN A 24 0.75 16.73 -13.56
N ILE A 25 -0.39 16.02 -13.68
CA ILE A 25 -0.82 15.41 -14.95
C ILE A 25 -1.13 16.50 -15.97
N GLY A 26 -0.65 16.32 -17.20
CA GLY A 26 -0.77 17.30 -18.28
C GLY A 26 0.37 18.31 -18.35
N ALA A 27 1.23 18.40 -17.34
CA ALA A 27 2.42 19.24 -17.36
C ALA A 27 3.55 18.59 -18.18
N ARG A 28 4.46 19.41 -18.73
CA ARG A 28 5.75 18.92 -19.21
C ARG A 28 6.57 18.47 -17.99
N LEU A 29 7.50 17.53 -18.18
CA LEU A 29 8.31 17.04 -17.07
C LEU A 29 9.16 18.16 -16.44
N GLU A 30 9.64 19.11 -17.26
CA GLU A 30 10.39 20.29 -16.82
C GLU A 30 9.59 21.23 -15.90
N ASP A 31 8.26 21.20 -16.00
CA ASP A 31 7.35 22.06 -15.23
C ASP A 31 6.76 21.33 -14.01
N ALA A 32 7.10 20.05 -13.82
CA ALA A 32 6.63 19.27 -12.68
C ALA A 32 7.30 19.75 -11.39
N SER A 33 6.49 20.14 -10.40
CA SER A 33 6.97 20.70 -9.14
C SER A 33 6.99 19.70 -7.98
N SER A 34 6.32 18.53 -8.13
CA SER A 34 6.26 17.49 -7.10
C SER A 34 6.11 16.10 -7.71
N PHE A 35 6.61 15.10 -6.99
CA PHE A 35 6.66 13.72 -7.44
C PHE A 35 6.18 12.76 -6.35
N SER A 36 5.47 11.72 -6.77
CA SER A 36 5.16 10.57 -5.92
C SER A 36 6.21 9.48 -6.13
N LYS A 37 6.73 8.95 -5.02
CA LYS A 37 7.72 7.89 -5.02
C LYS A 37 7.03 6.52 -4.97
N TYR A 38 7.35 5.66 -5.94
CA TYR A 38 6.79 4.32 -6.05
C TYR A 38 7.87 3.26 -6.26
N LEU A 39 7.55 2.01 -5.93
CA LEU A 39 8.28 0.86 -6.42
C LEU A 39 8.03 0.77 -7.93
N GLY A 40 9.08 0.53 -8.69
CA GLY A 40 9.08 0.36 -10.13
C GLY A 40 10.07 -0.69 -10.58
N GLY A 41 10.31 -0.74 -11.89
CA GLY A 41 11.07 -1.79 -12.53
C GLY A 41 10.18 -2.98 -12.88
N SER A 42 10.26 -3.45 -14.12
CA SER A 42 9.34 -4.46 -14.66
C SER A 42 9.25 -5.72 -13.79
N SER A 43 10.38 -6.34 -13.43
CA SER A 43 10.36 -7.53 -12.58
C SER A 43 9.88 -7.24 -11.14
N GLY A 44 10.24 -6.06 -10.59
CA GLY A 44 9.74 -5.59 -9.29
C GLY A 44 8.22 -5.40 -9.30
N ASN A 45 7.68 -4.79 -10.35
CA ASN A 45 6.25 -4.60 -10.55
C ASN A 45 5.52 -5.95 -10.67
N VAL A 46 6.07 -6.92 -11.41
CA VAL A 46 5.49 -8.27 -11.54
C VAL A 46 5.52 -9.00 -10.19
N ALA A 47 6.63 -8.94 -9.44
CA ALA A 47 6.72 -9.56 -8.12
C ALA A 47 5.68 -8.96 -7.14
N TYR A 48 5.56 -7.64 -7.14
CA TYR A 48 4.55 -6.92 -6.35
C TYR A 48 3.12 -7.33 -6.76
N GLY A 49 2.82 -7.22 -8.06
CA GLY A 49 1.48 -7.48 -8.58
C GLY A 49 1.01 -8.92 -8.35
N THR A 50 1.89 -9.91 -8.54
CA THR A 50 1.58 -11.31 -8.26
C THR A 50 1.38 -11.58 -6.77
N ALA A 51 2.19 -10.97 -5.90
CA ALA A 51 2.06 -11.12 -4.45
C ALA A 51 0.74 -10.56 -3.91
N VAL A 52 0.30 -9.37 -4.34
CA VAL A 52 -0.99 -8.81 -3.90
C VAL A 52 -2.19 -9.61 -4.41
N GLN A 53 -1.99 -10.49 -5.39
CA GLN A 53 -2.97 -11.45 -5.89
C GLN A 53 -2.87 -12.83 -5.23
N GLY A 54 -1.98 -13.00 -4.24
CA GLY A 54 -1.86 -14.20 -3.43
C GLY A 54 -0.87 -15.25 -3.94
N VAL A 55 -0.03 -14.93 -4.93
CA VAL A 55 1.07 -15.78 -5.40
C VAL A 55 2.26 -15.63 -4.45
N LYS A 56 2.88 -16.73 -4.03
CA LYS A 56 4.10 -16.73 -3.21
C LYS A 56 5.31 -16.34 -4.07
N SER A 57 5.50 -15.03 -4.22
CA SER A 57 6.53 -14.47 -5.11
C SER A 57 7.82 -14.18 -4.34
N SER A 58 8.97 -14.35 -5.01
CA SER A 58 10.30 -13.94 -4.53
C SER A 58 10.96 -13.03 -5.56
N MET A 59 11.78 -12.05 -5.07
CA MET A 59 12.51 -11.13 -5.93
C MET A 59 14.00 -11.46 -5.94
N LEU A 60 14.54 -11.77 -7.12
CA LEU A 60 15.96 -11.94 -7.36
C LEU A 60 16.51 -10.71 -8.10
N ALA A 61 17.19 -9.85 -7.37
CA ALA A 61 17.74 -8.58 -7.87
C ALA A 61 18.78 -8.01 -6.90
N ARG A 62 19.37 -6.86 -7.26
CA ARG A 62 20.20 -6.05 -6.36
C ARG A 62 19.62 -4.66 -6.18
N VAL A 63 19.75 -4.13 -4.95
CA VAL A 63 19.43 -2.74 -4.57
C VAL A 63 20.58 -2.13 -3.79
N GLY A 64 20.72 -0.82 -3.81
CA GLY A 64 21.78 -0.12 -3.07
C GLY A 64 21.60 -0.19 -1.55
N ASP A 65 22.69 0.01 -0.81
CA ASP A 65 22.70 0.14 0.66
C ASP A 65 22.38 1.60 1.06
N GLU A 66 21.23 2.10 0.63
CA GLU A 66 20.77 3.47 0.91
C GLU A 66 19.23 3.50 1.04
N HIS A 67 18.66 4.69 1.27
CA HIS A 67 17.25 4.86 1.60
C HIS A 67 16.30 4.32 0.52
N MET A 68 16.65 4.43 -0.76
CA MET A 68 15.80 3.96 -1.86
C MET A 68 15.85 2.43 -1.97
N GLY A 69 17.01 1.80 -1.76
CA GLY A 69 17.13 0.34 -1.69
C GLY A 69 16.37 -0.26 -0.50
N ARG A 70 16.43 0.39 0.68
CA ARG A 70 15.62 -0.01 1.84
C ARG A 70 14.13 0.15 1.57
N PHE A 71 13.72 1.27 0.97
CA PHE A 71 12.32 1.48 0.58
C PHE A 71 11.79 0.37 -0.32
N LEU A 72 12.53 -0.03 -1.36
CA LEU A 72 12.12 -1.10 -2.27
C LEU A 72 11.97 -2.45 -1.54
N ARG A 73 12.91 -2.77 -0.67
CA ARG A 73 12.86 -3.99 0.16
C ARG A 73 11.64 -4.00 1.07
N GLU A 74 11.39 -2.93 1.78
CA GLU A 74 10.27 -2.79 2.70
C GLU A 74 8.91 -2.86 1.97
N GLU A 75 8.79 -2.21 0.80
CA GLU A 75 7.56 -2.27 0.00
C GLU A 75 7.29 -3.69 -0.54
N LEU A 76 8.32 -4.42 -0.99
CA LEU A 76 8.17 -5.81 -1.40
C LEU A 76 7.80 -6.72 -0.22
N GLN A 77 8.48 -6.58 0.92
CA GLN A 77 8.17 -7.34 2.13
C GLN A 77 6.74 -7.07 2.64
N ARG A 78 6.31 -5.82 2.57
CA ARG A 78 4.98 -5.40 2.99
C ARG A 78 3.86 -6.15 2.29
N VAL A 79 4.02 -6.46 1.01
CA VAL A 79 3.05 -7.22 0.22
C VAL A 79 3.30 -8.72 0.23
N GLY A 80 4.29 -9.19 0.99
CA GLY A 80 4.57 -10.60 1.17
C GLY A 80 5.51 -11.22 0.13
N VAL A 81 6.24 -10.40 -0.65
CA VAL A 81 7.32 -10.89 -1.52
C VAL A 81 8.50 -11.33 -0.66
N ASP A 82 9.01 -12.53 -0.90
CA ASP A 82 10.27 -12.98 -0.32
C ASP A 82 11.44 -12.16 -0.89
N THR A 83 12.18 -11.51 0.00
CA THR A 83 13.33 -10.66 -0.33
C THR A 83 14.67 -11.27 0.10
N SER A 84 14.72 -12.57 0.38
CA SER A 84 15.95 -13.27 0.79
C SER A 84 17.05 -13.18 -0.27
N HIS A 85 16.69 -13.09 -1.54
CA HIS A 85 17.58 -12.93 -2.69
C HIS A 85 17.51 -11.53 -3.33
N LEU A 86 16.99 -10.55 -2.61
CA LEU A 86 17.16 -9.14 -2.94
C LEU A 86 18.46 -8.65 -2.30
N ILE A 87 19.55 -8.72 -3.05
CA ILE A 87 20.90 -8.50 -2.56
C ILE A 87 21.13 -7.00 -2.29
N THR A 88 21.80 -6.67 -1.20
CA THR A 88 22.23 -5.30 -0.90
C THR A 88 23.61 -5.03 -1.49
N ASP A 89 23.70 -4.12 -2.43
CA ASP A 89 24.96 -3.66 -3.04
C ASP A 89 25.48 -2.45 -2.25
N LYS A 90 26.70 -2.57 -1.71
CA LYS A 90 27.33 -1.52 -0.89
C LYS A 90 28.06 -0.46 -1.70
N GLU A 91 28.27 -0.71 -2.99
CA GLU A 91 29.08 0.15 -3.85
C GLU A 91 28.24 0.97 -4.83
N ARG A 92 26.99 0.52 -5.11
CA ARG A 92 26.14 1.09 -6.15
C ARG A 92 24.84 1.60 -5.56
N LEU A 93 24.31 2.65 -6.16
CA LEU A 93 23.00 3.19 -5.84
C LEU A 93 21.88 2.36 -6.50
N THR A 94 20.70 2.46 -5.95
CA THR A 94 19.47 1.94 -6.53
C THR A 94 19.13 2.71 -7.81
N GLY A 95 18.66 2.02 -8.85
CA GLY A 95 18.21 2.64 -10.08
C GLY A 95 16.98 3.53 -9.85
N LEU A 96 16.93 4.66 -10.56
CA LEU A 96 15.86 5.65 -10.47
C LEU A 96 15.31 5.96 -11.85
N VAL A 97 13.99 6.08 -11.95
CA VAL A 97 13.29 6.58 -13.14
C VAL A 97 12.48 7.81 -12.75
N ILE A 98 12.63 8.89 -13.49
CA ILE A 98 11.80 10.09 -13.35
C ILE A 98 10.88 10.15 -14.58
N LEU A 99 9.60 10.38 -14.32
CA LEU A 99 8.62 10.37 -15.40
C LEU A 99 7.46 11.33 -15.16
N GLY A 100 6.88 11.79 -16.27
CA GLY A 100 5.67 12.58 -16.33
C GLY A 100 4.56 11.85 -17.06
N ILE A 101 3.33 12.30 -16.86
CA ILE A 101 2.15 11.91 -17.64
C ILE A 101 1.59 13.18 -18.25
N LYS A 102 1.83 13.40 -19.53
CA LYS A 102 1.28 14.54 -20.25
C LYS A 102 -0.13 14.24 -20.76
N ASP A 103 -0.29 13.10 -21.38
CA ASP A 103 -1.56 12.53 -21.85
C ASP A 103 -1.43 11.00 -21.92
N GLN A 104 -2.42 10.32 -22.49
CA GLN A 104 -2.43 8.87 -22.58
C GLN A 104 -1.26 8.29 -23.40
N ASP A 105 -0.72 9.05 -24.36
CA ASP A 105 0.29 8.62 -25.33
C ASP A 105 1.66 9.25 -25.08
N THR A 106 1.72 10.38 -24.33
CA THR A 106 2.94 11.15 -24.07
C THR A 106 3.32 11.08 -22.60
N PHE A 107 4.41 10.35 -22.28
CA PHE A 107 4.90 10.14 -20.92
C PHE A 107 6.44 10.15 -20.91
N PRO A 108 7.08 11.32 -20.88
CA PRO A 108 8.53 11.44 -20.87
C PRO A 108 9.14 10.66 -19.70
N LEU A 109 10.18 9.90 -20.01
CA LEU A 109 10.88 8.99 -19.08
C LEU A 109 12.39 9.25 -19.14
N ILE A 110 13.02 9.42 -17.98
CA ILE A 110 14.46 9.53 -17.83
C ILE A 110 14.95 8.41 -16.94
N PHE A 111 15.90 7.59 -17.45
CA PHE A 111 16.50 6.49 -16.71
C PHE A 111 17.83 6.91 -16.07
N TYR A 112 17.86 7.05 -14.75
CA TYR A 112 19.09 7.18 -13.97
C TYR A 112 19.52 5.78 -13.53
N ARG A 113 20.06 5.00 -14.48
CA ARG A 113 20.37 3.58 -14.27
C ARG A 113 21.82 3.21 -14.59
N GLU A 114 22.67 4.15 -14.95
CA GLU A 114 24.06 3.87 -15.27
C GLU A 114 24.82 3.33 -14.05
N ASN A 115 25.39 2.14 -14.18
CA ASN A 115 26.12 1.43 -13.12
C ASN A 115 25.33 1.28 -11.80
N CYS A 116 24.02 1.20 -11.83
CA CYS A 116 23.19 0.97 -10.66
C CYS A 116 23.25 -0.48 -10.16
N ALA A 117 22.76 -0.71 -8.94
CA ALA A 117 22.84 -1.99 -8.25
C ALA A 117 22.22 -3.15 -9.05
N ASP A 118 21.05 -2.94 -9.68
CA ASP A 118 20.36 -3.94 -10.48
C ASP A 118 21.13 -4.42 -11.72
N MET A 119 22.08 -3.59 -12.22
CA MET A 119 22.99 -3.95 -13.32
C MET A 119 24.14 -4.85 -12.87
N ALA A 120 24.34 -5.01 -11.56
CA ALA A 120 25.45 -5.76 -11.00
C ALA A 120 25.11 -7.18 -10.55
N ILE A 121 23.87 -7.63 -10.82
CA ILE A 121 23.48 -9.02 -10.52
C ILE A 121 24.38 -9.99 -11.28
N THR A 122 24.79 -11.06 -10.59
CA THR A 122 25.67 -12.10 -11.12
C THR A 122 25.13 -13.48 -10.78
N LYS A 123 25.68 -14.51 -11.40
CA LYS A 123 25.33 -15.92 -11.14
C LYS A 123 25.70 -16.38 -9.72
N GLU A 124 26.59 -15.68 -9.04
CA GLU A 124 26.98 -15.94 -7.65
C GLU A 124 25.95 -15.45 -6.61
N ASP A 125 24.95 -14.67 -7.03
CA ASP A 125 23.90 -14.14 -6.15
C ASP A 125 22.80 -15.14 -5.80
N PHE A 126 22.80 -16.31 -6.46
CA PHE A 126 21.82 -17.38 -6.24
C PHE A 126 22.42 -18.75 -6.58
N ASP A 127 21.81 -19.79 -6.08
CA ASP A 127 22.18 -21.16 -6.39
C ASP A 127 21.06 -21.96 -7.07
N GLU A 128 21.38 -23.17 -7.51
CA GLU A 128 20.41 -24.05 -8.17
C GLU A 128 19.25 -24.43 -7.24
N SER A 129 19.50 -24.57 -5.94
CA SER A 129 18.49 -24.97 -4.96
C SER A 129 17.41 -23.90 -4.79
N TYR A 130 17.80 -22.64 -4.84
CA TYR A 130 16.86 -21.51 -4.80
C TYR A 130 15.97 -21.49 -6.05
N ILE A 131 16.54 -21.59 -7.25
CA ILE A 131 15.75 -21.64 -8.49
C ILE A 131 14.82 -22.87 -8.50
N ALA A 132 15.32 -24.02 -8.02
CA ALA A 132 14.54 -25.25 -7.91
C ALA A 132 13.38 -25.17 -6.92
N SER A 133 13.41 -24.26 -5.95
CA SER A 133 12.34 -24.09 -4.95
C SER A 133 11.05 -23.45 -5.49
N ALA A 134 11.09 -22.86 -6.70
CA ALA A 134 9.93 -22.20 -7.30
C ALA A 134 9.24 -23.06 -8.37
N LYS A 135 7.92 -22.89 -8.52
CA LYS A 135 7.15 -23.49 -9.63
C LYS A 135 7.50 -22.82 -10.96
N ALA A 136 7.75 -21.50 -10.95
CA ALA A 136 8.05 -20.71 -12.13
C ALA A 136 9.15 -19.66 -11.86
N LEU A 137 9.88 -19.34 -12.94
CA LEU A 137 10.85 -18.24 -13.03
C LEU A 137 10.37 -17.28 -14.12
N ALA A 138 10.07 -16.04 -13.74
CA ALA A 138 9.72 -14.96 -14.67
C ALA A 138 10.92 -14.04 -14.86
N ILE A 139 11.20 -13.72 -16.12
CA ILE A 139 12.30 -12.87 -16.57
C ILE A 139 11.72 -11.76 -17.44
N THR A 140 12.29 -10.57 -17.33
CA THR A 140 12.02 -9.48 -18.26
C THR A 140 13.20 -9.21 -19.16
N GLY A 141 12.94 -8.94 -20.43
CA GLY A 141 13.97 -8.79 -21.48
C GLY A 141 14.97 -7.66 -21.22
N THR A 142 14.65 -6.74 -20.31
CA THR A 142 15.58 -5.69 -19.88
C THR A 142 16.88 -6.23 -19.29
N HIS A 143 16.87 -7.43 -18.68
CA HIS A 143 18.07 -8.08 -18.14
C HIS A 143 18.85 -8.90 -19.17
N LEU A 144 18.32 -9.05 -20.38
CA LEU A 144 19.04 -9.62 -21.53
C LEU A 144 19.90 -8.58 -22.28
N SER A 145 19.69 -7.28 -21.99
CA SER A 145 20.33 -6.18 -22.72
C SER A 145 21.79 -5.92 -22.35
N HIS A 146 22.27 -6.43 -21.21
CA HIS A 146 23.64 -6.22 -20.74
C HIS A 146 24.37 -7.54 -20.48
N PRO A 147 25.65 -7.71 -20.88
CA PRO A 147 26.36 -9.00 -20.82
C PRO A 147 26.36 -9.66 -19.43
N LYS A 148 26.59 -8.90 -18.34
CA LYS A 148 26.64 -9.45 -16.97
C LYS A 148 25.27 -9.96 -16.52
N THR A 149 24.23 -9.16 -16.69
CA THR A 149 22.87 -9.55 -16.29
C THR A 149 22.36 -10.71 -17.16
N ARG A 150 22.73 -10.73 -18.44
CA ARG A 150 22.44 -11.84 -19.36
C ARG A 150 23.06 -13.16 -18.91
N GLU A 151 24.33 -13.16 -18.44
CA GLU A 151 24.98 -14.36 -17.90
C GLU A 151 24.20 -14.92 -16.69
N ALA A 152 23.81 -14.06 -15.76
CA ALA A 152 22.99 -14.46 -14.62
C ALA A 152 21.63 -15.06 -15.05
N VAL A 153 20.95 -14.43 -16.03
CA VAL A 153 19.69 -14.92 -16.60
C VAL A 153 19.88 -16.31 -17.21
N LEU A 154 20.89 -16.51 -18.04
CA LEU A 154 21.15 -17.80 -18.70
C LEU A 154 21.44 -18.91 -17.68
N THR A 155 22.22 -18.59 -16.62
CA THR A 155 22.46 -19.53 -15.53
C THR A 155 21.17 -19.92 -14.79
N ALA A 156 20.31 -18.94 -14.49
CA ALA A 156 19.02 -19.20 -13.85
C ALA A 156 18.10 -20.05 -14.73
N LEU A 157 18.07 -19.80 -16.05
CA LEU A 157 17.30 -20.60 -17.03
C LEU A 157 17.80 -22.05 -17.11
N GLU A 158 19.12 -22.25 -17.05
CA GLU A 158 19.72 -23.61 -17.02
C GLU A 158 19.30 -24.36 -15.75
N TYR A 159 19.39 -23.71 -14.57
CA TYR A 159 18.93 -24.30 -13.31
C TYR A 159 17.43 -24.62 -13.34
N ALA A 160 16.62 -23.69 -13.85
CA ALA A 160 15.18 -23.88 -14.01
C ALA A 160 14.84 -25.08 -14.89
N GLY A 161 15.54 -25.20 -16.03
CA GLY A 161 15.36 -26.33 -16.96
C GLY A 161 15.67 -27.70 -16.35
N ARG A 162 16.75 -27.80 -15.54
CA ARG A 162 17.14 -29.02 -14.85
C ARG A 162 16.14 -29.46 -13.77
N ASN A 163 15.38 -28.49 -13.20
CA ASN A 163 14.54 -28.72 -12.03
C ASN A 163 13.03 -28.60 -12.30
N ASN A 164 12.60 -28.68 -13.57
CA ASN A 164 11.20 -28.54 -13.99
C ASN A 164 10.53 -27.26 -13.46
N THR A 165 11.29 -26.16 -13.30
CA THR A 165 10.76 -24.82 -13.01
C THR A 165 10.35 -24.19 -14.34
N LYS A 166 9.09 -23.78 -14.47
CA LYS A 166 8.57 -23.14 -15.69
C LYS A 166 9.27 -21.81 -15.94
N ARG A 167 9.55 -21.48 -17.20
CA ARG A 167 10.34 -20.31 -17.59
C ARG A 167 9.49 -19.38 -18.44
N LEU A 168 9.22 -18.20 -17.94
CA LEU A 168 8.38 -17.20 -18.58
C LEU A 168 9.22 -15.98 -18.92
N LEU A 169 9.07 -15.45 -20.13
CA LEU A 169 9.68 -14.19 -20.57
C LEU A 169 8.59 -13.17 -20.89
N ASP A 170 8.64 -12.00 -20.26
CA ASP A 170 8.09 -10.79 -20.85
C ASP A 170 9.18 -10.15 -21.70
N ILE A 171 8.95 -9.99 -22.99
CA ILE A 171 9.97 -9.47 -23.91
C ILE A 171 10.41 -8.07 -23.49
N ASP A 172 9.50 -7.24 -22.98
CA ASP A 172 9.76 -5.93 -22.35
C ASP A 172 10.90 -5.16 -23.04
N TYR A 173 10.73 -4.95 -24.36
CA TYR A 173 11.71 -4.24 -25.16
C TYR A 173 11.69 -2.75 -24.88
N ARG A 174 12.86 -2.20 -24.55
CA ARG A 174 13.07 -0.78 -24.31
C ARG A 174 14.34 -0.35 -25.04
N PRO A 175 14.23 0.37 -26.17
CA PRO A 175 15.41 0.80 -26.95
C PRO A 175 16.51 1.47 -26.13
N VAL A 176 16.14 2.35 -25.17
CA VAL A 176 17.07 3.03 -24.28
C VAL A 176 17.93 2.05 -23.47
N LEU A 177 17.38 0.94 -23.00
CA LEU A 177 18.10 -0.05 -22.19
C LEU A 177 18.99 -0.96 -23.03
N TRP A 178 18.77 -0.99 -24.35
CA TRP A 178 19.65 -1.64 -25.33
C TRP A 178 20.68 -0.68 -25.94
N GLY A 179 20.73 0.58 -25.47
CA GLY A 179 21.68 1.58 -25.95
C GLY A 179 21.36 2.13 -27.33
N LEU A 180 20.13 2.01 -27.79
CA LEU A 180 19.67 2.49 -29.11
C LEU A 180 19.19 3.94 -29.09
N THR A 181 18.89 4.48 -27.90
CA THR A 181 18.55 5.89 -27.68
C THR A 181 19.37 6.47 -26.54
N SER A 182 19.30 7.79 -26.34
CA SER A 182 19.92 8.44 -25.18
C SER A 182 19.17 8.10 -23.89
N LEU A 183 19.83 8.17 -22.72
CA LEU A 183 19.23 7.91 -21.41
C LEU A 183 18.05 8.82 -21.08
N GLY A 184 17.95 9.97 -21.75
CA GLY A 184 16.84 10.91 -21.59
C GLY A 184 15.63 10.61 -22.50
N ASP A 185 15.72 9.64 -23.41
CA ASP A 185 14.65 9.21 -24.31
C ASP A 185 14.18 7.80 -23.94
N GLY A 186 13.52 7.70 -22.79
CA GLY A 186 12.93 6.45 -22.31
C GLY A 186 11.52 6.17 -22.84
N GLU A 187 10.90 7.13 -23.51
CA GLU A 187 9.54 7.00 -24.03
C GLU A 187 9.48 6.26 -25.39
N THR A 188 10.56 6.29 -26.19
CA THR A 188 10.62 5.54 -27.45
C THR A 188 10.42 4.06 -27.21
N ARG A 189 9.39 3.48 -27.86
CA ARG A 189 8.97 2.09 -27.62
C ARG A 189 9.58 1.09 -28.59
N PHE A 190 9.84 1.51 -29.81
CA PHE A 190 10.34 0.64 -30.86
C PHE A 190 11.41 1.33 -31.71
N ILE A 191 12.52 0.62 -31.89
CA ILE A 191 13.56 0.89 -32.88
C ILE A 191 13.97 -0.47 -33.44
N ASP A 192 13.89 -0.63 -34.75
CA ASP A 192 14.34 -1.84 -35.42
C ASP A 192 15.86 -2.03 -35.24
N SER A 193 16.28 -3.23 -34.86
CA SER A 193 17.69 -3.58 -34.63
C SER A 193 17.94 -5.05 -34.83
N GLU A 194 18.62 -5.39 -35.91
CA GLU A 194 19.03 -6.77 -36.20
C GLU A 194 19.88 -7.38 -35.08
N ALA A 195 20.72 -6.57 -34.44
CA ALA A 195 21.55 -7.03 -33.32
C ALA A 195 20.70 -7.45 -32.11
N VAL A 196 19.68 -6.66 -31.76
CA VAL A 196 18.73 -7.00 -30.69
C VAL A 196 17.91 -8.24 -31.06
N THR A 197 17.40 -8.29 -32.29
CA THR A 197 16.66 -9.45 -32.81
C THR A 197 17.46 -10.73 -32.65
N LYS A 198 18.71 -10.76 -33.13
CA LYS A 198 19.60 -11.93 -32.98
C LYS A 198 19.84 -12.28 -31.51
N SER A 199 20.12 -11.28 -30.67
CA SER A 199 20.33 -11.47 -29.25
C SER A 199 19.13 -12.09 -28.54
N LEU A 200 17.91 -11.69 -28.89
CA LEU A 200 16.69 -12.31 -28.37
C LEU A 200 16.50 -13.72 -28.90
N GLN A 201 16.64 -13.94 -30.22
CA GLN A 201 16.45 -15.25 -30.85
C GLN A 201 17.37 -16.35 -30.27
N GLU A 202 18.58 -15.99 -29.86
CA GLU A 202 19.52 -16.91 -29.20
C GLU A 202 18.96 -17.52 -27.90
N VAL A 203 18.03 -16.85 -27.20
CA VAL A 203 17.53 -17.28 -25.89
C VAL A 203 16.08 -17.79 -25.90
N LEU A 204 15.30 -17.53 -26.96
CA LEU A 204 13.87 -17.86 -27.01
C LEU A 204 13.57 -19.33 -26.74
N HIS A 205 14.47 -20.26 -27.14
CA HIS A 205 14.29 -21.69 -26.94
C HIS A 205 14.35 -22.16 -25.49
N HIS A 206 14.81 -21.30 -24.58
CA HIS A 206 14.86 -21.63 -23.15
C HIS A 206 13.52 -21.47 -22.45
N PHE A 207 12.54 -20.79 -23.04
CA PHE A 207 11.29 -20.43 -22.38
C PHE A 207 10.13 -21.38 -22.69
N ASP A 208 9.23 -21.52 -21.73
CA ASP A 208 7.97 -22.26 -21.86
C ASP A 208 6.82 -21.33 -22.27
N VAL A 209 6.91 -20.02 -21.92
CA VAL A 209 5.93 -18.98 -22.27
C VAL A 209 6.68 -17.71 -22.67
N LEU A 210 6.28 -17.11 -23.78
CA LEU A 210 6.76 -15.84 -24.27
C LEU A 210 5.59 -14.85 -24.32
N VAL A 211 5.72 -13.71 -23.65
CA VAL A 211 4.71 -12.66 -23.58
C VAL A 211 5.30 -11.39 -24.17
N GLY A 212 4.53 -10.69 -25.00
CA GLY A 212 4.97 -9.43 -25.59
C GLY A 212 3.83 -8.69 -26.25
N THR A 213 4.00 -7.38 -26.50
CA THR A 213 3.16 -6.61 -27.43
C THR A 213 3.43 -7.01 -28.87
N GLU A 214 2.61 -6.57 -29.81
CA GLU A 214 2.90 -6.76 -31.24
C GLU A 214 4.28 -6.22 -31.60
N GLU A 215 4.65 -5.02 -31.16
CA GLU A 215 5.96 -4.39 -31.37
C GLU A 215 7.11 -5.17 -30.71
N GLU A 216 6.90 -5.74 -29.53
CA GLU A 216 7.86 -6.59 -28.87
C GLU A 216 8.06 -7.91 -29.62
N PHE A 217 7.03 -8.46 -30.24
CA PHE A 217 7.17 -9.58 -31.17
C PHE A 217 7.84 -9.16 -32.49
N HIS A 218 7.63 -7.94 -32.96
CA HIS A 218 8.32 -7.42 -34.15
C HIS A 218 9.84 -7.46 -33.95
N ILE A 219 10.35 -6.96 -32.83
CA ILE A 219 11.79 -6.99 -32.56
C ILE A 219 12.30 -8.42 -32.34
N ALA A 220 11.56 -9.28 -31.64
CA ALA A 220 11.97 -10.65 -31.41
C ALA A 220 11.95 -11.51 -32.70
N GLY A 221 11.00 -11.26 -33.59
CA GLY A 221 10.82 -11.96 -34.86
C GLY A 221 11.55 -11.34 -36.05
N GLY A 222 12.05 -10.10 -35.92
CA GLY A 222 12.73 -9.37 -37.00
C GLY A 222 11.81 -9.04 -38.17
N SER A 223 10.56 -8.63 -37.88
CA SER A 223 9.59 -8.21 -38.90
C SER A 223 8.58 -7.25 -38.28
N THR A 224 8.17 -6.23 -39.00
CA THR A 224 7.12 -5.28 -38.59
C THR A 224 5.70 -5.77 -38.93
N ASP A 225 5.57 -6.91 -39.61
CA ASP A 225 4.31 -7.63 -39.75
C ASP A 225 4.16 -8.64 -38.60
N THR A 226 3.14 -8.46 -37.75
CA THR A 226 2.94 -9.23 -36.52
C THR A 226 2.87 -10.73 -36.78
N LEU A 227 2.14 -11.14 -37.82
CA LEU A 227 1.97 -12.57 -38.11
C LEU A 227 3.30 -13.21 -38.55
N THR A 228 4.04 -12.51 -39.42
CA THR A 228 5.39 -12.92 -39.86
C THR A 228 6.34 -12.97 -38.67
N ALA A 229 6.31 -11.97 -37.79
CA ALA A 229 7.13 -11.94 -36.60
C ALA A 229 6.87 -13.14 -35.67
N LEU A 230 5.60 -13.46 -35.39
CA LEU A 230 5.21 -14.62 -34.59
C LEU A 230 5.66 -15.94 -35.26
N LYS A 231 5.48 -16.08 -36.59
CA LYS A 231 5.97 -17.24 -37.35
C LYS A 231 7.50 -17.36 -37.29
N ASN A 232 8.21 -16.25 -37.30
CA ASN A 232 9.67 -16.24 -37.12
C ASN A 232 10.08 -16.66 -35.71
N VAL A 233 9.46 -16.09 -34.66
CA VAL A 233 9.70 -16.50 -33.27
C VAL A 233 9.46 -17.99 -33.07
N ARG A 234 8.41 -18.56 -33.68
CA ARG A 234 8.08 -19.99 -33.63
C ARG A 234 9.21 -20.88 -34.17
N LYS A 235 10.02 -20.40 -35.12
CA LYS A 235 11.18 -21.15 -35.62
C LYS A 235 12.28 -21.35 -34.56
N PHE A 236 12.35 -20.49 -33.57
CA PHE A 236 13.34 -20.51 -32.49
C PHE A 236 12.79 -21.01 -31.16
N SER A 237 11.47 -21.15 -31.02
CA SER A 237 10.86 -21.52 -29.72
C SER A 237 9.58 -22.31 -29.89
N HIS A 238 9.42 -23.34 -29.04
CA HIS A 238 8.18 -24.09 -28.87
C HIS A 238 7.30 -23.56 -27.75
N ALA A 239 7.67 -22.44 -27.15
CA ALA A 239 6.91 -21.79 -26.07
C ALA A 239 5.49 -21.41 -26.49
N VAL A 240 4.59 -21.33 -25.54
CA VAL A 240 3.29 -20.67 -25.77
C VAL A 240 3.55 -19.17 -25.98
N LEU A 241 3.04 -18.63 -27.07
CA LEU A 241 3.16 -17.19 -27.36
C LEU A 241 1.89 -16.46 -26.93
N VAL A 242 2.03 -15.43 -26.12
CA VAL A 242 0.93 -14.55 -25.67
C VAL A 242 1.18 -13.15 -26.20
N CYS A 243 0.45 -12.78 -27.26
CA CYS A 243 0.57 -11.50 -27.92
C CYS A 243 -0.43 -10.50 -27.33
N LYS A 244 0.08 -9.45 -26.65
CA LYS A 244 -0.71 -8.34 -26.09
C LYS A 244 -1.11 -7.40 -27.25
N ARG A 245 -2.40 -7.11 -27.40
CA ARG A 245 -2.97 -6.30 -28.49
C ARG A 245 -3.68 -5.04 -27.99
N GLY A 246 -3.20 -4.47 -26.89
CA GLY A 246 -3.74 -3.27 -26.27
C GLY A 246 -5.24 -3.41 -25.92
N ALA A 247 -6.06 -2.48 -26.39
CA ALA A 247 -7.51 -2.48 -26.13
C ALA A 247 -8.24 -3.70 -26.72
N LEU A 248 -7.66 -4.41 -27.69
CA LEU A 248 -8.22 -5.62 -28.27
C LEU A 248 -8.03 -6.84 -27.36
N GLY A 249 -7.19 -6.74 -26.30
CA GLY A 249 -6.89 -7.82 -25.40
C GLY A 249 -5.62 -8.58 -25.78
N CYS A 250 -5.69 -9.90 -25.93
CA CYS A 250 -4.53 -10.72 -26.29
C CYS A 250 -4.92 -11.95 -27.10
N SER A 251 -3.93 -12.48 -27.84
CA SER A 251 -4.04 -13.74 -28.58
C SER A 251 -3.01 -14.73 -28.07
N VAL A 252 -3.40 -15.99 -27.85
CA VAL A 252 -2.55 -17.07 -27.34
C VAL A 252 -2.36 -18.12 -28.43
N PHE A 253 -1.12 -18.55 -28.65
CA PHE A 253 -0.72 -19.56 -29.64
C PHE A 253 0.09 -20.65 -28.95
N GLU A 254 -0.53 -21.81 -28.75
CA GLU A 254 0.12 -22.96 -28.10
C GLU A 254 0.95 -23.80 -29.09
N GLY A 255 0.56 -23.84 -30.35
CA GLY A 255 1.22 -24.60 -31.43
C GLY A 255 1.68 -23.71 -32.57
N ASP A 256 1.47 -24.20 -33.80
CA ASP A 256 1.79 -23.49 -35.03
C ASP A 256 1.01 -22.16 -35.11
N ILE A 257 1.64 -21.17 -35.72
CA ILE A 257 1.00 -19.87 -35.90
C ILE A 257 0.08 -19.92 -37.11
N PRO A 258 -1.23 -19.63 -36.95
CA PRO A 258 -2.19 -19.68 -38.07
C PRO A 258 -1.93 -18.60 -39.12
N ASP A 259 -2.76 -18.58 -40.18
CA ASP A 259 -2.62 -17.60 -41.25
C ASP A 259 -3.22 -16.23 -40.92
N ASP A 260 -3.94 -16.12 -39.83
CA ASP A 260 -4.41 -14.87 -39.23
C ASP A 260 -4.32 -14.92 -37.69
N LEU A 261 -4.37 -13.75 -37.05
CA LEU A 261 -4.30 -13.67 -35.59
C LEU A 261 -5.56 -14.20 -34.89
N ASP A 262 -6.68 -14.27 -35.60
CA ASP A 262 -7.96 -14.75 -35.05
C ASP A 262 -8.00 -16.27 -34.95
N GLY A 263 -7.08 -16.99 -35.61
CA GLY A 263 -6.89 -18.44 -35.47
C GLY A 263 -6.29 -18.89 -34.14
N GLY A 264 -5.80 -17.95 -33.31
CA GLY A 264 -5.39 -18.22 -31.93
C GLY A 264 -6.55 -18.19 -30.93
N LEU A 265 -6.25 -18.48 -29.66
CA LEU A 265 -7.20 -18.20 -28.58
C LEU A 265 -7.22 -16.69 -28.30
N ASN A 266 -8.29 -16.00 -28.68
CA ASN A 266 -8.45 -14.57 -28.50
C ASN A 266 -9.25 -14.28 -27.25
N VAL A 267 -8.68 -13.50 -26.31
CA VAL A 267 -9.34 -13.05 -25.09
C VAL A 267 -9.43 -11.51 -25.12
N TYR A 268 -10.64 -11.01 -25.26
CA TYR A 268 -10.88 -9.59 -25.43
C TYR A 268 -10.49 -8.75 -24.21
N GLY A 269 -10.01 -7.54 -24.47
CA GLY A 269 -9.68 -6.55 -23.45
C GLY A 269 -10.91 -5.97 -22.76
N VAL A 270 -10.70 -5.41 -21.58
CA VAL A 270 -11.73 -4.63 -20.88
C VAL A 270 -11.58 -3.17 -21.29
N ARG A 271 -12.67 -2.57 -21.79
CA ARG A 271 -12.65 -1.16 -22.21
C ARG A 271 -12.70 -0.23 -21.00
N VAL A 272 -11.70 0.63 -20.89
CA VAL A 272 -11.59 1.63 -19.82
C VAL A 272 -11.10 2.95 -20.39
N GLU A 273 -11.33 4.04 -19.67
CA GLU A 273 -10.66 5.31 -19.95
C GLU A 273 -9.22 5.22 -19.47
N VAL A 274 -8.27 5.50 -20.36
CA VAL A 274 -6.84 5.37 -20.12
C VAL A 274 -6.26 6.69 -19.62
N LEU A 275 -5.68 6.68 -18.42
CA LEU A 275 -4.90 7.79 -17.89
C LEU A 275 -3.46 7.76 -18.47
N ASN A 276 -2.84 6.59 -18.47
CA ASN A 276 -1.51 6.34 -19.02
C ASN A 276 -1.31 4.85 -19.30
N VAL A 277 -0.41 4.49 -20.19
CA VAL A 277 -0.12 3.09 -20.53
C VAL A 277 1.05 2.48 -19.74
N LEU A 278 1.68 3.25 -18.85
CA LEU A 278 2.82 2.78 -18.06
C LEU A 278 2.40 1.66 -17.09
N GLY A 279 3.20 0.59 -17.06
CA GLY A 279 2.92 -0.54 -16.18
C GLY A 279 1.81 -1.49 -16.65
N ALA A 280 1.14 -1.21 -17.78
CA ALA A 280 0.12 -2.09 -18.33
C ALA A 280 0.65 -3.51 -18.59
N GLY A 281 1.87 -3.62 -19.15
CA GLY A 281 2.54 -4.89 -19.43
C GLY A 281 2.83 -5.68 -18.15
N ASP A 282 3.38 -5.02 -17.13
CA ASP A 282 3.69 -5.62 -15.83
C ASP A 282 2.42 -6.12 -15.12
N ALA A 283 1.33 -5.33 -15.18
CA ALA A 283 0.04 -5.70 -14.65
C ALA A 283 -0.58 -6.88 -15.39
N PHE A 284 -0.52 -6.86 -16.73
CA PHE A 284 -0.93 -7.98 -17.57
C PHE A 284 -0.17 -9.26 -17.18
N MET A 285 1.15 -9.17 -17.10
CA MET A 285 2.00 -10.30 -16.72
C MET A 285 1.65 -10.82 -15.33
N SER A 286 1.34 -9.95 -14.36
CA SER A 286 0.94 -10.35 -13.01
C SER A 286 -0.36 -11.16 -13.00
N GLY A 287 -1.37 -10.73 -13.72
CA GLY A 287 -2.64 -11.44 -13.87
C GLY A 287 -2.49 -12.76 -14.62
N LEU A 288 -1.69 -12.77 -15.70
CA LEU A 288 -1.40 -13.98 -16.48
C LEU A 288 -0.73 -15.05 -15.63
N ILE A 289 0.32 -14.68 -14.89
CA ILE A 289 1.08 -15.60 -14.02
C ILE A 289 0.18 -16.18 -12.94
N ARG A 290 -0.70 -15.37 -12.32
CA ARG A 290 -1.65 -15.88 -11.32
C ARG A 290 -2.47 -17.06 -11.85
N GLY A 291 -3.11 -16.88 -13.01
CA GLY A 291 -3.93 -17.93 -13.61
C GLY A 291 -3.10 -19.13 -14.06
N TYR A 292 -1.94 -18.87 -14.68
CA TYR A 292 -1.04 -19.91 -15.16
C TYR A 292 -0.51 -20.81 -14.03
N ILE A 293 -0.03 -20.24 -12.93
CA ILE A 293 0.51 -20.99 -11.78
C ILE A 293 -0.58 -21.82 -11.09
N ASN A 294 -1.82 -21.32 -11.07
CA ASN A 294 -2.97 -22.00 -10.49
C ASN A 294 -3.61 -23.03 -11.46
N ASN A 295 -3.07 -23.20 -12.67
CA ASN A 295 -3.60 -24.09 -13.71
C ASN A 295 -5.07 -23.79 -14.08
N GLU A 296 -5.45 -22.50 -14.16
CA GLU A 296 -6.82 -22.08 -14.46
C GLU A 296 -7.11 -22.00 -15.98
N GLY A 297 -6.16 -22.41 -16.81
CA GLY A 297 -6.24 -22.38 -18.29
C GLY A 297 -5.92 -20.99 -18.87
N TRP A 298 -5.65 -20.95 -20.18
CA TRP A 298 -5.22 -19.72 -20.85
C TRP A 298 -6.31 -18.65 -20.91
N GLU A 299 -7.55 -19.04 -21.18
CA GLU A 299 -8.65 -18.09 -21.26
C GLU A 299 -8.81 -17.31 -19.94
N GLN A 300 -8.86 -18.02 -18.82
CA GLN A 300 -9.03 -17.37 -17.50
C GLN A 300 -7.77 -16.59 -17.11
N SER A 301 -6.58 -17.10 -17.39
CA SER A 301 -5.31 -16.39 -17.15
C SER A 301 -5.25 -15.06 -17.91
N CYS A 302 -5.68 -15.07 -19.18
CA CYS A 302 -5.73 -13.86 -20.01
C CYS A 302 -6.85 -12.90 -19.58
N ARG A 303 -7.98 -13.38 -19.06
CA ARG A 303 -9.02 -12.52 -18.46
C ARG A 303 -8.47 -11.77 -17.25
N TYR A 304 -7.74 -12.43 -16.35
CA TYR A 304 -7.03 -11.75 -15.25
C TYR A 304 -6.03 -10.73 -15.77
N ALA A 305 -5.22 -11.10 -16.74
CA ALA A 305 -4.20 -10.26 -17.34
C ALA A 305 -4.79 -8.96 -17.92
N ASN A 306 -5.84 -9.08 -18.76
CA ASN A 306 -6.51 -7.94 -19.37
C ASN A 306 -7.16 -7.02 -18.32
N ALA A 307 -7.80 -7.60 -17.28
CA ALA A 307 -8.43 -6.81 -16.22
C ALA A 307 -7.38 -6.10 -15.34
N CYS A 308 -6.25 -6.73 -15.04
CA CYS A 308 -5.14 -6.08 -14.33
C CYS A 308 -4.58 -4.92 -15.13
N GLY A 309 -4.33 -5.11 -16.43
CA GLY A 309 -3.91 -4.04 -17.33
C GLY A 309 -4.89 -2.88 -17.36
N ALA A 310 -6.20 -3.14 -17.51
CA ALA A 310 -7.25 -2.14 -17.52
C ALA A 310 -7.29 -1.30 -16.22
N LEU A 311 -7.17 -1.95 -15.06
CA LEU A 311 -7.14 -1.26 -13.77
C LEU A 311 -5.91 -0.36 -13.63
N VAL A 312 -4.72 -0.84 -14.02
CA VAL A 312 -3.48 -0.06 -13.89
C VAL A 312 -3.46 1.13 -14.84
N VAL A 313 -3.89 0.99 -16.10
CA VAL A 313 -3.89 2.12 -17.05
C VAL A 313 -4.88 3.22 -16.68
N SER A 314 -5.85 2.93 -15.81
CA SER A 314 -6.80 3.93 -15.32
C SER A 314 -6.30 4.74 -14.13
N ARG A 315 -5.12 4.40 -13.56
CA ARG A 315 -4.62 4.93 -12.29
C ARG A 315 -3.23 5.54 -12.42
N HIS A 316 -2.85 6.31 -11.40
CA HIS A 316 -1.52 6.89 -11.27
C HIS A 316 -0.53 5.89 -10.63
N GLY A 317 0.61 5.69 -11.27
CA GLY A 317 1.63 4.73 -10.84
C GLY A 317 1.44 3.32 -11.40
N CYS A 318 2.43 2.45 -11.21
CA CYS A 318 2.38 1.05 -11.63
C CYS A 318 2.15 0.12 -10.43
N ALA A 319 3.16 -0.15 -9.60
CA ALA A 319 3.01 -1.04 -8.44
C ALA A 319 1.87 -0.63 -7.50
N PRO A 320 1.71 0.66 -7.10
CA PRO A 320 0.60 1.05 -6.23
C PRO A 320 -0.76 0.95 -6.91
N ALA A 321 -0.83 0.88 -8.24
CA ALA A 321 -2.08 0.73 -8.99
C ALA A 321 -2.49 -0.74 -9.20
N MET A 322 -1.60 -1.69 -8.90
CA MET A 322 -1.85 -3.13 -9.06
C MET A 322 -3.05 -3.57 -8.21
N PRO A 323 -4.05 -4.26 -8.81
CA PRO A 323 -5.21 -4.74 -8.06
C PRO A 323 -4.84 -5.88 -7.13
N THR A 324 -5.39 -5.88 -5.92
CA THR A 324 -5.37 -7.05 -5.06
C THR A 324 -6.34 -8.11 -5.57
N LYS A 325 -6.22 -9.34 -5.03
CA LYS A 325 -7.15 -10.43 -5.40
C LYS A 325 -8.61 -10.03 -5.21
N ALA A 326 -8.96 -9.46 -4.06
CA ALA A 326 -10.32 -9.06 -3.75
C ALA A 326 -10.85 -7.98 -4.71
N GLU A 327 -10.01 -7.04 -5.07
CA GLU A 327 -10.35 -5.98 -6.02
C GLU A 327 -10.54 -6.52 -7.44
N LEU A 328 -9.61 -7.38 -7.90
CA LEU A 328 -9.69 -7.99 -9.23
C LEU A 328 -10.95 -8.87 -9.38
N ASP A 329 -11.26 -9.69 -8.36
CA ASP A 329 -12.44 -10.53 -8.35
C ASP A 329 -13.74 -9.68 -8.38
N ASN A 330 -13.78 -8.57 -7.63
CA ASN A 330 -14.89 -7.61 -7.67
C ASN A 330 -15.03 -6.92 -9.03
N TYR A 331 -13.92 -6.48 -9.62
CA TYR A 331 -13.93 -5.83 -10.92
C TYR A 331 -14.40 -6.76 -12.02
N LEU A 332 -13.89 -7.98 -12.10
CA LEU A 332 -14.28 -8.97 -13.11
C LEU A 332 -15.77 -9.33 -13.08
N ALA A 333 -16.39 -9.28 -11.90
CA ALA A 333 -17.82 -9.55 -11.77
C ALA A 333 -18.73 -8.47 -12.39
N ARG A 334 -18.19 -7.27 -12.67
CA ARG A 334 -18.97 -6.10 -13.13
C ARG A 334 -18.23 -5.19 -14.12
N ALA A 335 -17.14 -5.66 -14.74
CA ALA A 335 -16.25 -4.86 -15.58
C ALA A 335 -16.97 -4.12 -16.72
N GLU A 336 -17.97 -4.75 -17.35
CA GLU A 336 -18.76 -4.15 -18.45
C GLU A 336 -19.54 -2.90 -18.00
N SER A 337 -19.88 -2.81 -16.72
CA SER A 337 -20.63 -1.68 -16.13
C SER A 337 -19.73 -0.59 -15.54
N VAL A 338 -18.41 -0.78 -15.52
CA VAL A 338 -17.44 0.11 -14.86
C VAL A 338 -16.36 0.58 -15.84
N PRO A 339 -16.68 1.47 -16.79
CA PRO A 339 -15.70 1.99 -17.75
C PRO A 339 -14.68 2.98 -17.12
N ARG A 340 -14.96 3.50 -15.93
CA ARG A 340 -14.11 4.40 -15.14
C ARG A 340 -13.80 3.79 -13.77
N PRO A 341 -12.93 2.76 -13.74
CA PRO A 341 -12.59 2.10 -12.47
C PRO A 341 -11.88 3.04 -11.47
N ASP A 342 -11.18 4.06 -11.97
CA ASP A 342 -10.58 5.13 -11.17
C ASP A 342 -11.60 5.98 -10.40
N LEU A 343 -12.83 6.09 -10.87
CA LEU A 343 -13.92 6.84 -10.23
C LEU A 343 -14.92 5.94 -9.49
N ASP A 344 -14.80 4.61 -9.58
CA ASP A 344 -15.72 3.69 -8.90
C ASP A 344 -15.47 3.67 -7.39
N PRO A 345 -16.42 4.10 -6.55
CA PRO A 345 -16.22 4.21 -5.11
C PRO A 345 -15.92 2.87 -4.43
N GLN A 346 -16.48 1.77 -4.95
CA GLN A 346 -16.28 0.44 -4.39
C GLN A 346 -14.88 -0.09 -4.68
N LEU A 347 -14.38 0.07 -5.92
CA LEU A 347 -13.01 -0.31 -6.27
C LEU A 347 -11.99 0.53 -5.53
N ASN A 348 -12.21 1.85 -5.44
CA ASN A 348 -11.33 2.74 -4.69
C ASN A 348 -11.28 2.40 -3.21
N HIS A 349 -12.43 2.05 -2.60
CA HIS A 349 -12.47 1.58 -1.23
C HIS A 349 -11.72 0.25 -1.08
N LEU A 350 -12.02 -0.77 -1.91
CA LEU A 350 -11.33 -2.06 -1.88
C LEU A 350 -9.82 -1.90 -2.03
N HIS A 351 -9.39 -1.11 -3.00
CA HIS A 351 -7.97 -0.84 -3.22
C HIS A 351 -7.32 -0.27 -1.95
N ARG A 352 -7.91 0.80 -1.39
CA ARG A 352 -7.41 1.47 -0.18
C ARG A 352 -7.32 0.51 1.01
N VAL A 353 -8.36 -0.29 1.26
CA VAL A 353 -8.42 -1.13 2.47
C VAL A 353 -7.62 -2.43 2.35
N THR A 354 -7.37 -2.93 1.14
CA THR A 354 -6.62 -4.17 0.91
C THR A 354 -5.12 -3.94 0.66
N THR A 355 -4.69 -2.69 0.47
CA THR A 355 -3.27 -2.30 0.30
C THR A 355 -2.67 -1.61 1.53
N ARG A 356 -3.35 -1.61 2.68
CA ARG A 356 -2.90 -0.98 3.93
C ARG A 356 -1.52 -1.45 4.35
N LYS A 357 -0.71 -0.50 4.87
CA LYS A 357 0.72 -0.75 5.16
C LYS A 357 0.97 -1.53 6.43
N ALA A 358 0.22 -1.28 7.51
CA ALA A 358 0.43 -1.89 8.80
C ALA A 358 -0.73 -2.80 9.22
N LYS A 359 -0.45 -3.79 10.07
CA LYS A 359 -1.45 -4.60 10.78
C LYS A 359 -1.41 -4.21 12.24
N TRP A 360 -2.58 -3.99 12.83
CA TRP A 360 -2.72 -3.56 14.21
C TRP A 360 -3.71 -4.47 14.95
N ASP A 361 -3.34 -4.91 16.14
CA ASP A 361 -4.22 -5.66 17.04
C ASP A 361 -3.83 -5.39 18.49
N ASN A 362 -4.80 -5.49 19.41
CA ASN A 362 -4.58 -5.27 20.85
C ASN A 362 -3.89 -3.93 21.17
N LEU A 363 -4.36 -2.85 20.52
CA LEU A 363 -3.77 -1.53 20.65
C LEU A 363 -3.95 -0.92 22.05
N CYS A 364 -2.86 -0.50 22.65
CA CYS A 364 -2.81 0.28 23.87
C CYS A 364 -2.37 1.70 23.52
N ILE A 365 -3.32 2.63 23.35
CA ILE A 365 -3.00 3.98 22.88
C ILE A 365 -3.04 4.97 24.04
N PHE A 366 -1.92 5.66 24.26
CA PHE A 366 -1.84 6.75 25.21
C PHE A 366 -2.20 8.08 24.54
N ALA A 367 -3.35 8.63 24.87
CA ALA A 367 -3.91 9.81 24.22
C ALA A 367 -3.56 11.10 25.01
N PHE A 368 -2.64 11.91 24.46
CA PHE A 368 -2.30 13.24 25.01
C PHE A 368 -2.42 14.36 23.96
N ASP A 369 -3.34 14.18 23.00
CA ASP A 369 -3.69 15.16 21.97
C ASP A 369 -4.51 16.37 22.48
N HIS A 370 -4.78 16.41 23.77
CA HIS A 370 -5.50 17.49 24.45
C HIS A 370 -4.75 18.82 24.30
N ARG A 371 -5.45 19.86 23.85
CA ARG A 371 -4.92 21.21 23.65
C ARG A 371 -5.52 22.18 24.68
N LYS A 372 -6.81 22.48 24.54
CA LYS A 372 -7.52 23.38 25.46
C LYS A 372 -7.44 22.91 26.90
N GLN A 373 -7.69 21.64 27.17
CA GLN A 373 -7.69 21.09 28.53
C GLN A 373 -6.33 21.22 29.23
N LEU A 374 -5.22 21.12 28.46
CA LEU A 374 -3.87 21.32 29.03
C LEU A 374 -3.56 22.81 29.25
N VAL A 375 -4.08 23.70 28.42
CA VAL A 375 -3.99 25.14 28.65
C VAL A 375 -4.76 25.52 29.91
N ASP A 376 -6.02 25.07 30.02
CA ASP A 376 -6.86 25.31 31.21
C ASP A 376 -6.20 24.74 32.49
N LEU A 377 -5.54 23.57 32.39
CA LEU A 377 -4.81 22.98 33.51
C LEU A 377 -3.58 23.79 33.90
N ALA A 378 -2.79 24.26 32.93
CA ALA A 378 -1.63 25.10 33.18
C ALA A 378 -2.03 26.43 33.85
N GLU A 379 -3.05 27.07 33.33
CA GLU A 379 -3.62 28.32 33.93
C GLU A 379 -4.09 28.08 35.37
N LYS A 380 -4.85 27.00 35.61
CA LYS A 380 -5.30 26.62 36.97
C LYS A 380 -4.14 26.37 37.93
N CYS A 381 -3.00 25.86 37.42
CA CYS A 381 -1.80 25.62 38.21
C CYS A 381 -0.89 26.87 38.32
N GLY A 382 -1.23 27.97 37.69
CA GLY A 382 -0.38 29.18 37.62
C GLY A 382 0.91 28.96 36.83
N ALA A 383 0.92 28.01 35.91
CA ALA A 383 2.08 27.65 35.13
C ALA A 383 2.07 28.28 33.73
N ASP A 384 3.24 28.57 33.18
CA ASP A 384 3.36 29.09 31.80
C ASP A 384 2.96 27.98 30.81
N VAL A 385 2.05 28.30 29.87
CA VAL A 385 1.60 27.43 28.77
C VAL A 385 2.77 26.92 27.93
N LYS A 386 3.87 27.66 27.85
CA LYS A 386 5.12 27.24 27.19
C LYS A 386 5.75 25.97 27.76
N ARG A 387 5.32 25.53 28.92
CA ARG A 387 5.76 24.25 29.51
C ARG A 387 5.06 23.04 28.91
N ILE A 388 3.90 23.20 28.23
CA ILE A 388 3.12 22.10 27.67
C ILE A 388 3.92 21.26 26.68
N PRO A 389 4.71 21.80 25.72
CA PRO A 389 5.52 20.98 24.82
C PRO A 389 6.49 20.06 25.57
N LYS A 390 7.15 20.55 26.61
CA LYS A 390 8.01 19.71 27.45
C LYS A 390 7.21 18.63 28.19
N LEU A 391 6.05 18.98 28.73
CA LEU A 391 5.15 18.00 29.34
C LEU A 391 4.84 16.86 28.38
N LYS A 392 4.46 17.15 27.13
CA LYS A 392 4.15 16.11 26.13
C LYS A 392 5.34 15.23 25.75
N GLN A 393 6.56 15.76 25.77
CA GLN A 393 7.76 14.94 25.61
C GLN A 393 7.95 13.99 26.81
N LEU A 394 7.72 14.45 28.05
CA LEU A 394 7.79 13.59 29.23
C LEU A 394 6.69 12.50 29.22
N LEU A 395 5.49 12.83 28.74
CA LEU A 395 4.42 11.85 28.54
C LEU A 395 4.80 10.80 27.49
N LEU A 396 5.45 11.18 26.39
CA LEU A 396 5.97 10.23 25.40
C LEU A 396 7.01 9.31 26.03
N GLN A 397 7.98 9.85 26.78
CA GLN A 397 9.00 9.04 27.48
C GLN A 397 8.36 8.02 28.43
N ALA A 398 7.31 8.42 29.17
CA ALA A 398 6.54 7.50 30.00
C ALA A 398 5.86 6.40 29.18
N ALA A 399 5.29 6.75 28.02
CA ALA A 399 4.66 5.80 27.11
C ALA A 399 5.68 4.77 26.56
N GLU A 400 6.82 5.25 26.05
CA GLU A 400 7.87 4.39 25.50
C GLU A 400 8.45 3.44 26.55
N ARG A 401 8.77 3.97 27.74
CA ARG A 401 9.22 3.17 28.88
C ARG A 401 8.25 2.05 29.22
N THR A 402 6.96 2.41 29.38
CA THR A 402 5.92 1.43 29.72
C THR A 402 5.72 0.40 28.63
N ALA A 403 5.73 0.83 27.35
CA ALA A 403 5.57 -0.08 26.21
C ALA A 403 6.69 -1.12 26.14
N GLN A 404 7.94 -0.73 26.44
CA GLN A 404 9.08 -1.65 26.51
C GLN A 404 8.94 -2.62 27.69
N GLU A 405 8.63 -2.12 28.88
CA GLU A 405 8.49 -2.93 30.10
C GLU A 405 7.33 -3.94 30.00
N GLU A 406 6.24 -3.61 29.31
CA GLU A 406 5.05 -4.46 29.14
C GLU A 406 5.09 -5.31 27.84
N GLY A 407 6.13 -5.21 27.04
CA GLY A 407 6.31 -6.00 25.81
C GLY A 407 5.30 -5.68 24.71
N ILE A 408 4.82 -4.43 24.64
CA ILE A 408 3.87 -3.96 23.63
C ILE A 408 4.49 -2.95 22.64
N TYR A 409 5.80 -2.71 22.74
CA TYR A 409 6.48 -1.63 22.00
C TYR A 409 6.30 -1.75 20.50
N ASP A 410 6.38 -2.96 19.96
CA ASP A 410 6.27 -3.22 18.52
C ASP A 410 4.85 -3.63 18.14
N GLY A 411 4.15 -2.76 17.42
CA GLY A 411 2.85 -3.03 16.79
C GLY A 411 1.62 -3.04 17.69
N GLN A 412 1.77 -2.81 19.02
CA GLN A 412 0.63 -2.73 19.94
C GLN A 412 0.56 -1.40 20.70
N ALA A 413 1.66 -0.66 20.78
CA ALA A 413 1.69 0.66 21.36
C ALA A 413 1.22 1.74 20.37
N GLY A 414 0.61 2.78 20.92
CA GLY A 414 0.26 3.95 20.13
C GLY A 414 0.12 5.21 20.95
N ILE A 415 0.11 6.33 20.25
CA ILE A 415 -0.18 7.65 20.83
C ILE A 415 -1.24 8.40 20.03
N LEU A 416 -1.96 9.29 20.71
CA LEU A 416 -2.67 10.42 20.10
C LEU A 416 -1.94 11.70 20.54
N ALA A 417 -1.38 12.44 19.58
CA ALA A 417 -0.64 13.68 19.83
C ALA A 417 -1.00 14.76 18.79
N ASP A 418 -1.11 16.00 19.23
CA ASP A 418 -1.45 17.15 18.39
C ASP A 418 -0.21 17.86 17.84
N THR A 419 -0.41 18.68 16.82
CA THR A 419 0.65 19.50 16.21
C THR A 419 1.05 20.68 17.08
N THR A 420 0.10 21.34 17.76
CA THR A 420 0.31 22.61 18.42
C THR A 420 1.34 22.53 19.56
N PHE A 421 1.25 21.48 20.39
CA PHE A 421 2.13 21.29 21.54
C PHE A 421 2.91 19.97 21.49
N GLY A 422 2.50 19.02 20.64
CA GLY A 422 3.04 17.67 20.58
C GLY A 422 3.96 17.40 19.39
N GLN A 423 4.31 18.40 18.57
CA GLN A 423 5.11 18.19 17.35
C GLN A 423 6.44 17.48 17.62
N ALA A 424 7.12 17.81 18.73
CA ALA A 424 8.37 17.13 19.08
C ALA A 424 8.17 15.64 19.38
N ALA A 425 7.07 15.28 20.05
CA ALA A 425 6.70 13.90 20.32
C ALA A 425 6.34 13.16 19.01
N LEU A 426 5.61 13.80 18.10
CA LEU A 426 5.32 13.25 16.77
C LEU A 426 6.59 12.96 15.98
N ASN A 427 7.53 13.90 15.94
CA ASN A 427 8.81 13.74 15.23
C ASN A 427 9.65 12.59 15.80
N GLU A 428 9.65 12.42 17.12
CA GLU A 428 10.43 11.38 17.79
C GLU A 428 9.89 9.98 17.55
N ILE A 429 8.55 9.82 17.54
CA ILE A 429 7.92 8.49 17.45
C ILE A 429 7.68 8.04 16.01
N THR A 430 7.65 8.96 15.04
CA THR A 430 7.47 8.66 13.61
C THR A 430 8.57 7.71 13.12
N GLY A 431 8.19 6.63 12.45
CA GLY A 431 9.09 5.57 11.96
C GLY A 431 9.45 4.49 12.97
N LYS A 432 8.88 4.50 14.19
CA LYS A 432 9.16 3.48 15.23
C LYS A 432 8.13 2.35 15.29
N HIS A 433 7.31 2.16 14.25
CA HIS A 433 6.25 1.15 14.17
C HIS A 433 5.22 1.26 15.32
N TRP A 434 4.83 2.49 15.65
CA TRP A 434 3.75 2.80 16.59
C TRP A 434 2.49 3.25 15.86
N TRP A 435 1.33 3.00 16.44
CA TRP A 435 0.08 3.57 15.95
C TRP A 435 0.03 5.05 16.37
N ILE A 436 0.01 5.99 15.41
CA ILE A 436 0.11 7.41 15.66
C ILE A 436 -1.15 8.10 15.16
N GLY A 437 -2.00 8.58 16.08
CA GLY A 437 -3.16 9.39 15.74
C GLY A 437 -2.90 10.88 15.91
N ARG A 438 -3.41 11.68 14.98
CA ARG A 438 -3.20 13.13 14.94
C ARG A 438 -4.51 13.86 14.71
N PRO A 439 -4.97 14.73 15.63
CA PRO A 439 -6.27 15.40 15.53
C PRO A 439 -6.26 16.51 14.49
N ILE A 440 -7.43 16.75 13.89
CA ILE A 440 -7.66 17.81 12.91
C ILE A 440 -8.81 18.75 13.30
N GLU A 441 -9.63 18.35 14.28
CA GLU A 441 -10.75 19.17 14.75
C GLU A 441 -10.30 20.28 15.69
N LEU A 442 -11.01 21.41 15.67
CA LEU A 442 -10.93 22.40 16.74
C LEU A 442 -11.54 21.82 18.03
N PRO A 443 -10.81 21.88 19.16
CA PRO A 443 -11.31 21.34 20.42
C PRO A 443 -12.68 21.90 20.80
N THR A 444 -13.59 21.04 21.19
CA THR A 444 -14.93 21.37 21.69
C THR A 444 -15.87 22.09 20.69
N SER A 445 -15.51 22.15 19.41
CA SER A 445 -16.39 22.79 18.42
C SER A 445 -17.66 21.97 18.14
N ARG A 446 -18.79 22.65 18.14
CA ARG A 446 -20.10 22.13 17.74
C ARG A 446 -20.94 23.27 17.14
N PRO A 447 -21.24 23.26 15.82
CA PRO A 447 -20.90 22.21 14.84
C PRO A 447 -19.39 22.00 14.68
N LEU A 448 -19.02 20.84 14.13
CA LEU A 448 -17.63 20.45 13.88
C LEU A 448 -16.89 21.52 13.04
N ARG A 449 -15.77 21.99 13.55
CA ARG A 449 -14.83 22.87 12.85
C ARG A 449 -13.46 22.21 12.79
N LEU A 450 -12.74 22.46 11.70
CA LEU A 450 -11.40 21.94 11.51
C LEU A 450 -10.35 22.99 11.91
N GLU A 451 -9.21 22.52 12.41
CA GLU A 451 -8.07 23.37 12.77
C GLU A 451 -7.39 23.97 11.52
N TYR A 452 -7.51 23.28 10.38
CA TYR A 452 -6.89 23.67 9.12
C TYR A 452 -7.93 24.08 8.09
N GLY A 453 -7.71 25.22 7.44
CA GLY A 453 -8.60 25.73 6.41
C GLY A 453 -8.57 24.91 5.11
N ASP A 454 -7.37 24.42 4.72
CA ASP A 454 -7.16 23.49 3.62
C ASP A 454 -6.60 22.15 4.14
N LEU A 455 -7.52 21.24 4.42
CA LEU A 455 -7.16 19.93 4.97
C LEU A 455 -6.34 19.09 3.99
N GLY A 456 -6.65 19.13 2.69
CA GLY A 456 -5.96 18.34 1.68
C GLY A 456 -4.47 18.66 1.62
N SER A 457 -4.11 19.93 1.50
CA SER A 457 -2.70 20.38 1.51
C SER A 457 -2.01 20.06 2.83
N GLN A 458 -2.71 20.18 3.95
CA GLN A 458 -2.15 19.85 5.25
C GLN A 458 -1.81 18.36 5.36
N LEU A 459 -2.74 17.49 5.01
CA LEU A 459 -2.52 16.04 5.05
C LEU A 459 -1.42 15.58 4.08
N ALA A 460 -1.29 16.21 2.92
CA ALA A 460 -0.22 15.92 1.96
C ALA A 460 1.19 16.13 2.55
N SER A 461 1.32 16.96 3.59
CA SER A 461 2.59 17.18 4.31
C SER A 461 2.84 16.21 5.48
N TRP A 462 1.85 15.39 5.85
CA TRP A 462 1.98 14.46 6.96
C TRP A 462 2.62 13.13 6.51
N PRO A 463 3.40 12.45 7.39
CA PRO A 463 3.78 11.07 7.16
C PRO A 463 2.54 10.18 6.96
N GLN A 464 2.53 9.33 5.93
CA GLN A 464 1.38 8.47 5.61
C GLN A 464 1.03 7.46 6.71
N GLU A 465 1.95 7.17 7.62
CA GLU A 465 1.69 6.30 8.78
C GLU A 465 0.83 6.96 9.85
N HIS A 466 0.68 8.30 9.82
CA HIS A 466 -0.18 9.00 10.76
C HIS A 466 -1.65 8.77 10.42
N VAL A 467 -2.43 8.38 11.42
CA VAL A 467 -3.88 8.24 11.34
C VAL A 467 -4.53 9.59 11.62
N VAL A 468 -5.35 10.06 10.71
CA VAL A 468 -6.12 11.29 10.90
C VAL A 468 -7.22 11.03 11.93
N LYS A 469 -7.18 11.73 13.06
CA LYS A 469 -8.24 11.64 14.07
C LYS A 469 -9.18 12.81 13.94
N CYS A 470 -10.49 12.55 13.89
CA CYS A 470 -11.54 13.57 13.90
C CYS A 470 -12.57 13.24 14.97
N LEU A 471 -12.74 14.14 15.95
CA LEU A 471 -13.80 14.04 16.95
C LEU A 471 -15.00 14.87 16.51
N VAL A 472 -16.19 14.29 16.61
CA VAL A 472 -17.45 14.99 16.40
C VAL A 472 -18.40 14.76 17.57
N PHE A 473 -19.00 15.85 18.06
CA PHE A 473 -20.16 15.79 18.95
C PHE A 473 -21.42 15.67 18.10
N TYR A 474 -22.00 14.48 18.03
CA TYR A 474 -23.13 14.19 17.15
C TYR A 474 -24.29 13.57 17.91
N HIS A 475 -25.52 13.94 17.55
CA HIS A 475 -26.72 13.39 18.17
C HIS A 475 -27.80 13.12 17.13
N PRO A 476 -28.53 11.98 17.17
CA PRO A 476 -29.60 11.69 16.21
C PRO A 476 -30.72 12.74 16.22
N LYS A 477 -30.97 13.35 17.38
CA LYS A 477 -31.99 14.40 17.60
C LYS A 477 -31.50 15.83 17.33
N ASP A 478 -30.31 16.02 16.77
CA ASP A 478 -29.84 17.32 16.31
C ASP A 478 -30.76 17.87 15.21
N SER A 479 -30.81 19.20 15.07
CA SER A 479 -31.55 19.83 13.97
C SER A 479 -31.02 19.36 12.61
N ILE A 480 -31.87 19.45 11.60
CA ILE A 480 -31.50 19.05 10.22
C ILE A 480 -30.30 19.88 9.75
N GLU A 481 -30.26 21.17 10.07
CA GLU A 481 -29.20 22.09 9.68
C GLU A 481 -27.89 21.72 10.37
N MET A 482 -27.91 21.41 11.67
CA MET A 482 -26.72 20.99 12.44
C MET A 482 -26.15 19.70 11.86
N LYS A 483 -26.99 18.69 11.60
CA LYS A 483 -26.56 17.44 10.99
C LYS A 483 -25.98 17.66 9.60
N ALA A 484 -26.64 18.41 8.74
CA ALA A 484 -26.19 18.68 7.38
C ALA A 484 -24.82 19.37 7.35
N GLU A 485 -24.56 20.33 8.25
CA GLU A 485 -23.28 21.02 8.35
C GLU A 485 -22.16 20.07 8.81
N GLN A 486 -22.41 19.26 9.83
CA GLN A 486 -21.43 18.28 10.34
C GLN A 486 -21.16 17.17 9.31
N ASP A 487 -22.22 16.67 8.65
CA ASP A 487 -22.12 15.65 7.60
C ASP A 487 -21.27 16.12 6.41
N ALA A 488 -21.45 17.38 5.99
CA ALA A 488 -20.65 17.98 4.93
C ALA A 488 -19.16 18.06 5.31
N THR A 489 -18.86 18.47 6.54
CA THR A 489 -17.48 18.54 7.06
C THR A 489 -16.86 17.15 7.15
N LEU A 490 -17.58 16.15 7.68
CA LEU A 490 -17.09 14.76 7.78
C LEU A 490 -16.85 14.13 6.41
N LYS A 491 -17.70 14.42 5.41
CA LYS A 491 -17.45 13.98 4.02
C LYS A 491 -16.14 14.57 3.46
N GLN A 492 -15.88 15.84 3.70
CA GLN A 492 -14.62 16.49 3.29
C GLN A 492 -13.41 15.84 3.97
N VAL A 493 -13.49 15.55 5.27
CA VAL A 493 -12.44 14.84 6.01
C VAL A 493 -12.18 13.46 5.41
N TYR A 494 -13.22 12.68 5.20
CA TYR A 494 -13.10 11.33 4.62
C TYR A 494 -12.50 11.36 3.21
N GLN A 495 -12.96 12.27 2.36
CA GLN A 495 -12.42 12.44 1.01
C GLN A 495 -10.96 12.86 1.01
N ALA A 496 -10.55 13.77 1.92
CA ALA A 496 -9.15 14.17 2.06
C ALA A 496 -8.28 12.97 2.47
N CYS A 497 -8.71 12.16 3.45
CA CYS A 497 -8.01 10.95 3.84
C CYS A 497 -7.87 9.96 2.68
N CYS A 498 -8.95 9.72 1.92
CA CYS A 498 -8.90 8.84 0.75
C CYS A 498 -7.90 9.31 -0.31
N ARG A 499 -7.86 10.62 -0.59
CA ARG A 499 -6.95 11.19 -1.61
C ARG A 499 -5.49 11.19 -1.20
N THR A 500 -5.20 11.34 0.10
CA THR A 500 -3.83 11.40 0.63
C THR A 500 -3.31 10.04 1.12
N GLY A 501 -4.18 9.00 1.12
CA GLY A 501 -3.83 7.65 1.55
C GLY A 501 -3.74 7.48 3.08
N HIS A 502 -4.18 8.48 3.88
CA HIS A 502 -4.22 8.35 5.34
C HIS A 502 -5.41 7.52 5.81
N GLU A 503 -5.24 6.82 6.92
CA GLU A 503 -6.35 6.20 7.64
C GLU A 503 -7.12 7.25 8.44
N LEU A 504 -8.44 7.04 8.61
CA LEU A 504 -9.32 7.90 9.41
C LEU A 504 -9.74 7.18 10.69
N LEU A 505 -9.48 7.79 11.84
CA LEU A 505 -10.10 7.48 13.12
C LEU A 505 -11.23 8.48 13.39
N LEU A 506 -12.47 8.02 13.34
CA LEU A 506 -13.63 8.85 13.66
C LEU A 506 -14.08 8.63 15.10
N GLU A 507 -13.91 9.65 15.91
CA GLU A 507 -14.34 9.67 17.32
C GLU A 507 -15.72 10.30 17.42
N VAL A 508 -16.68 9.56 17.98
CA VAL A 508 -18.06 10.01 18.16
C VAL A 508 -18.38 10.11 19.65
N ILE A 509 -18.84 11.26 20.07
CA ILE A 509 -19.29 11.53 21.44
C ILE A 509 -20.68 12.15 21.39
N LEU A 510 -21.61 11.63 22.20
CA LEU A 510 -22.89 12.27 22.42
C LEU A 510 -22.68 13.58 23.22
N PRO A 511 -23.28 14.72 22.82
CA PRO A 511 -23.16 15.95 23.57
C PRO A 511 -23.63 15.76 25.02
N PRO A 512 -22.85 16.24 26.02
CA PRO A 512 -23.15 15.96 27.44
C PRO A 512 -24.45 16.63 27.95
N ASP A 513 -24.93 17.62 27.25
CA ASP A 513 -26.18 18.36 27.52
C ASP A 513 -27.42 17.75 26.83
N MET A 514 -27.25 16.64 26.12
CA MET A 514 -28.32 15.93 25.44
C MET A 514 -28.53 14.51 26.04
N GLU A 515 -29.61 13.86 25.62
CA GLU A 515 -29.94 12.50 26.07
C GLU A 515 -28.79 11.52 25.77
N GLN A 516 -28.42 10.75 26.79
CA GLN A 516 -27.37 9.74 26.68
C GLN A 516 -28.01 8.35 26.53
N ASN A 517 -27.90 7.76 25.33
CA ASN A 517 -28.38 6.42 25.03
C ASN A 517 -27.36 5.71 24.17
N GLU A 518 -26.92 4.55 24.59
CA GLU A 518 -25.90 3.75 23.85
C GLU A 518 -26.36 3.29 22.47
N GLU A 519 -27.67 3.09 22.25
CA GLU A 519 -28.23 2.72 20.94
C GLU A 519 -28.09 3.86 19.90
N TYR A 520 -27.89 5.11 20.33
CA TYR A 520 -27.62 6.20 19.39
C TYR A 520 -26.33 6.03 18.62
N TYR A 521 -25.33 5.31 19.15
CA TYR A 521 -24.11 5.01 18.40
C TYR A 521 -24.42 4.12 17.18
N VAL A 522 -25.35 3.17 17.31
CA VAL A 522 -25.82 2.33 16.19
C VAL A 522 -26.46 3.20 15.09
N GLU A 523 -27.33 4.13 15.49
CA GLU A 523 -28.00 5.06 14.55
C GLU A 523 -26.98 5.98 13.85
N ILE A 524 -26.03 6.55 14.59
CA ILE A 524 -25.01 7.48 14.06
C ILE A 524 -24.07 6.74 13.08
N ILE A 525 -23.58 5.56 13.44
CA ILE A 525 -22.70 4.76 12.59
C ILE A 525 -23.43 4.36 11.30
N THR A 526 -24.68 3.93 11.41
CA THR A 526 -25.53 3.60 10.25
C THR A 526 -25.69 4.83 9.35
N HIS A 527 -25.97 5.99 9.92
CA HIS A 527 -26.11 7.25 9.19
C HIS A 527 -24.82 7.60 8.42
N PHE A 528 -23.67 7.50 9.06
CA PHE A 528 -22.38 7.82 8.39
C PHE A 528 -22.06 6.84 7.26
N TYR A 529 -22.36 5.57 7.42
CA TYR A 529 -22.23 4.61 6.30
C TYR A 529 -23.18 4.94 5.14
N HIS A 530 -24.42 5.34 5.41
CA HIS A 530 -25.35 5.79 4.36
C HIS A 530 -24.86 7.05 3.62
N LEU A 531 -24.08 7.90 4.28
CA LEU A 531 -23.43 9.06 3.66
C LEU A 531 -22.21 8.67 2.82
N GLY A 532 -21.79 7.40 2.82
CA GLY A 532 -20.61 6.89 2.14
C GLY A 532 -19.31 7.11 2.94
N ILE A 533 -19.38 7.50 4.22
CA ILE A 533 -18.24 7.68 5.10
C ILE A 533 -17.88 6.32 5.71
N LYS A 534 -16.71 5.79 5.36
CA LYS A 534 -16.19 4.49 5.83
C LYS A 534 -14.85 4.72 6.54
N PRO A 535 -14.86 5.10 7.83
CA PRO A 535 -13.62 5.31 8.57
C PRO A 535 -12.88 3.98 8.76
N ASP A 536 -11.54 4.04 8.83
CA ASP A 536 -10.73 2.84 9.10
C ASP A 536 -10.90 2.39 10.55
N TRP A 537 -11.08 3.35 11.44
CA TRP A 537 -11.21 3.16 12.87
C TRP A 537 -12.37 3.97 13.44
N TRP A 538 -13.08 3.36 14.36
CA TRP A 538 -14.02 4.05 15.23
C TRP A 538 -13.39 4.28 16.61
N LYS A 539 -13.70 5.41 17.26
CA LYS A 539 -13.38 5.63 18.67
C LYS A 539 -14.67 5.98 19.40
N LEU A 540 -15.07 5.13 20.33
CA LEU A 540 -16.36 5.16 20.98
C LEU A 540 -16.20 5.02 22.50
N PRO A 541 -17.12 5.56 23.33
CA PRO A 541 -17.12 5.29 24.76
C PRO A 541 -17.40 3.82 25.04
N GLY A 542 -17.08 3.38 26.25
CA GLY A 542 -17.48 2.06 26.73
C GLY A 542 -19.01 1.96 26.80
N VAL A 543 -19.55 0.91 26.19
CA VAL A 543 -20.98 0.58 26.16
C VAL A 543 -21.20 -0.84 26.63
N SER A 544 -22.46 -1.26 26.80
CA SER A 544 -22.82 -2.63 27.20
C SER A 544 -22.40 -3.66 26.14
N ALA A 545 -22.26 -4.92 26.56
CA ALA A 545 -21.96 -6.02 25.63
C ALA A 545 -23.02 -6.15 24.52
N LYS A 546 -24.28 -5.84 24.82
CA LYS A 546 -25.37 -5.83 23.86
C LYS A 546 -25.18 -4.74 22.81
N ALA A 547 -24.85 -3.52 23.21
CA ALA A 547 -24.60 -2.40 22.28
C ALA A 547 -23.35 -2.68 21.41
N TRP A 548 -22.29 -3.27 21.97
CA TRP A 548 -21.13 -3.72 21.19
C TRP A 548 -21.49 -4.71 20.09
N ALA A 549 -22.39 -5.66 20.37
CA ALA A 549 -22.87 -6.61 19.36
C ALA A 549 -23.60 -5.90 18.23
N HIS A 550 -24.56 -5.01 18.52
CA HIS A 550 -25.30 -4.25 17.51
C HIS A 550 -24.38 -3.33 16.68
N ILE A 551 -23.44 -2.62 17.33
CA ILE A 551 -22.44 -1.79 16.64
C ILE A 551 -21.60 -2.66 15.69
N SER A 552 -21.14 -3.83 16.15
CA SER A 552 -20.34 -4.75 15.34
C SER A 552 -21.10 -5.27 14.12
N GLU A 553 -22.38 -5.61 14.27
CA GLU A 553 -23.25 -6.04 13.18
C GLU A 553 -23.38 -4.95 12.10
N VAL A 554 -23.65 -3.71 12.51
CA VAL A 554 -23.75 -2.58 11.56
C VAL A 554 -22.44 -2.33 10.83
N ILE A 555 -21.30 -2.33 11.55
CA ILE A 555 -20.00 -2.13 10.91
C ILE A 555 -19.72 -3.25 9.91
N GLN A 556 -19.87 -4.51 10.29
CA GLN A 556 -19.59 -5.63 9.39
C GLN A 556 -20.51 -5.68 8.17
N ALA A 557 -21.77 -5.30 8.32
CA ALA A 557 -22.72 -5.25 7.21
C ALA A 557 -22.36 -4.17 6.17
N ASN A 558 -21.79 -3.04 6.59
CA ASN A 558 -21.50 -1.90 5.72
C ASN A 558 -20.03 -1.80 5.28
N ASP A 559 -19.09 -2.23 6.13
CA ASP A 559 -17.65 -2.22 5.86
C ASP A 559 -16.95 -3.39 6.57
N PRO A 560 -16.92 -4.58 5.96
CA PRO A 560 -16.21 -5.74 6.51
C PRO A 560 -14.68 -5.54 6.61
N TYR A 561 -14.16 -4.48 6.01
CA TYR A 561 -12.75 -4.10 6.05
C TYR A 561 -12.43 -3.03 7.09
N CYS A 562 -13.40 -2.57 7.89
CA CYS A 562 -13.13 -1.69 9.02
C CYS A 562 -12.07 -2.33 9.93
N ARG A 563 -11.04 -1.58 10.32
CA ARG A 563 -9.97 -2.11 11.17
C ARG A 563 -10.42 -2.42 12.58
N GLY A 564 -11.37 -1.63 13.09
CA GLY A 564 -11.95 -1.88 14.39
C GLY A 564 -12.31 -0.63 15.18
N ILE A 565 -12.53 -0.86 16.47
CA ILE A 565 -12.99 0.14 17.44
C ILE A 565 -11.94 0.31 18.53
N LEU A 566 -11.67 1.56 18.91
CA LEU A 566 -10.86 1.94 20.08
C LEU A 566 -11.79 2.51 21.15
N ILE A 567 -11.68 1.98 22.37
CA ILE A 567 -12.45 2.47 23.52
C ILE A 567 -11.85 3.77 24.03
N LEU A 568 -12.65 4.81 24.17
CA LEU A 568 -12.23 6.11 24.74
C LEU A 568 -12.50 6.17 26.26
N GLY A 569 -11.73 7.02 26.97
CA GLY A 569 -11.73 7.05 28.43
C GLY A 569 -12.72 8.02 29.08
N LEU A 570 -13.12 9.12 28.40
CA LEU A 570 -13.98 10.22 28.93
C LEU A 570 -13.61 10.71 30.34
N ASP A 571 -12.32 10.66 30.71
CA ASP A 571 -11.85 11.02 32.05
C ASP A 571 -12.45 10.15 33.19
N ALA A 572 -12.85 8.93 32.84
CA ALA A 572 -13.41 7.99 33.82
C ALA A 572 -12.34 7.56 34.84
N PRO A 573 -12.73 7.35 36.12
CA PRO A 573 -11.85 6.77 37.11
C PRO A 573 -11.35 5.38 36.69
N GLU A 574 -10.13 5.03 37.10
CA GLU A 574 -9.45 3.78 36.70
C GLU A 574 -10.26 2.51 37.05
N ASP A 575 -10.95 2.51 38.18
CA ASP A 575 -11.79 1.40 38.66
C ASP A 575 -12.95 1.04 37.71
N LYS A 576 -13.43 1.99 36.90
CA LYS A 576 -14.49 1.74 35.93
C LYS A 576 -14.01 1.01 34.67
N PHE A 577 -12.70 1.08 34.34
CA PHE A 577 -12.20 0.49 33.10
C PHE A 577 -12.30 -1.04 33.06
N LYS A 578 -12.19 -1.72 34.21
CA LYS A 578 -12.35 -3.17 34.23
C LYS A 578 -13.70 -3.60 33.65
N ALA A 579 -14.80 -3.03 34.13
CA ALA A 579 -16.14 -3.36 33.64
C ALA A 579 -16.33 -2.99 32.14
N VAL A 580 -15.76 -1.86 31.72
CA VAL A 580 -15.80 -1.42 30.31
C VAL A 580 -15.05 -2.38 29.40
N PHE A 581 -13.86 -2.83 29.81
CA PHE A 581 -13.06 -3.77 29.03
C PHE A 581 -13.67 -5.17 29.00
N ASP A 582 -14.18 -5.65 30.14
CA ASP A 582 -14.86 -6.94 30.23
C ASP A 582 -16.12 -6.97 29.33
N ALA A 583 -16.91 -5.87 29.26
CA ALA A 583 -18.05 -5.78 28.35
C ALA A 583 -17.67 -5.88 26.87
N SER A 584 -16.43 -5.59 26.51
CA SER A 584 -15.92 -5.64 25.12
C SER A 584 -15.30 -6.98 24.73
N THR A 585 -15.17 -7.94 25.66
CA THR A 585 -14.44 -9.21 25.46
C THR A 585 -14.96 -10.02 24.27
N ASN A 586 -16.27 -10.08 24.09
CA ASN A 586 -16.92 -10.80 23.00
C ASN A 586 -17.18 -9.93 21.75
N ALA A 587 -16.59 -8.74 21.69
CA ALA A 587 -16.71 -7.83 20.56
C ALA A 587 -15.43 -7.84 19.71
N PRO A 588 -15.30 -8.68 18.67
CA PRO A 588 -14.04 -8.90 17.93
C PRO A 588 -13.55 -7.67 17.17
N LEU A 589 -14.44 -6.70 16.93
CA LEU A 589 -14.07 -5.42 16.34
C LEU A 589 -13.44 -4.44 17.33
N VAL A 590 -13.55 -4.67 18.65
CA VAL A 590 -12.87 -3.82 19.64
C VAL A 590 -11.40 -4.25 19.72
N LYS A 591 -10.52 -3.42 19.18
CA LYS A 591 -9.09 -3.70 18.95
C LYS A 591 -8.16 -3.05 19.95
N GLY A 592 -8.67 -2.24 20.86
CA GLY A 592 -7.85 -1.55 21.82
C GLY A 592 -8.55 -0.43 22.55
N PHE A 593 -7.76 0.35 23.25
CA PHE A 593 -8.21 1.57 23.93
C PHE A 593 -7.34 2.77 23.59
N ALA A 594 -7.92 3.97 23.71
CA ALA A 594 -7.21 5.24 23.56
C ALA A 594 -7.60 6.15 24.75
N VAL A 595 -6.79 6.13 25.80
CA VAL A 595 -7.07 6.80 27.08
C VAL A 595 -6.02 7.85 27.38
N GLY A 596 -6.42 8.98 27.92
CA GLY A 596 -5.56 10.14 28.16
C GLY A 596 -5.59 10.64 29.60
N ARG A 597 -6.51 11.53 29.94
CA ARG A 597 -6.53 12.30 31.21
C ARG A 597 -6.55 11.40 32.46
N THR A 598 -7.19 10.26 32.42
CA THR A 598 -7.13 9.27 33.50
C THR A 598 -5.69 8.88 33.86
N ILE A 599 -4.81 8.80 32.84
CA ILE A 599 -3.39 8.44 33.01
C ILE A 599 -2.59 9.65 33.48
N PHE A 600 -2.68 10.78 32.76
CA PHE A 600 -1.76 11.90 32.94
C PHE A 600 -2.35 13.12 33.68
N GLY A 601 -3.66 13.24 33.82
CA GLY A 601 -4.30 14.51 34.24
C GLY A 601 -3.80 15.01 35.59
N GLN A 602 -3.90 14.21 36.66
CA GLN A 602 -3.42 14.58 38.00
C GLN A 602 -1.90 14.76 38.05
N PRO A 603 -1.07 13.80 37.59
CA PRO A 603 0.39 13.96 37.62
C PRO A 603 0.88 15.20 36.86
N SER A 604 0.25 15.52 35.72
CA SER A 604 0.58 16.73 34.96
C SER A 604 0.28 18.01 35.73
N GLY A 605 -0.85 18.08 36.45
CA GLY A 605 -1.18 19.21 37.33
C GLY A 605 -0.17 19.37 38.46
N GLU A 606 0.26 18.30 39.09
CA GLU A 606 1.29 18.30 40.12
C GLU A 606 2.65 18.74 39.60
N TRP A 607 3.05 18.28 38.40
CA TRP A 607 4.28 18.72 37.74
C TRP A 607 4.22 20.18 37.33
N LEU A 608 3.11 20.64 36.76
CA LEU A 608 2.90 22.05 36.38
C LEU A 608 2.97 22.95 37.61
N SER A 609 2.46 22.50 38.76
CA SER A 609 2.53 23.21 40.05
C SER A 609 3.90 23.10 40.74
N GLY A 610 4.89 22.39 40.15
CA GLY A 610 6.23 22.22 40.72
C GLY A 610 6.30 21.24 41.89
N LYS A 611 5.28 20.39 42.07
CA LYS A 611 5.22 19.36 43.13
C LYS A 611 5.93 18.07 42.74
N LEU A 612 6.07 17.81 41.41
CA LEU A 612 6.78 16.66 40.87
C LEU A 612 7.94 17.12 40.00
N THR A 613 9.03 16.40 40.06
CA THR A 613 10.15 16.48 39.12
C THR A 613 9.79 15.79 37.79
N ASP A 614 10.59 15.97 36.75
CA ASP A 614 10.42 15.28 35.45
C ASP A 614 10.43 13.76 35.64
N GLY A 615 11.36 13.23 36.45
CA GLY A 615 11.50 11.79 36.69
C GLY A 615 10.32 11.19 37.47
N GLU A 616 9.80 11.92 38.45
CA GLU A 616 8.62 11.50 39.24
C GLU A 616 7.35 11.51 38.37
N LEU A 617 7.19 12.52 37.51
CA LEU A 617 6.11 12.54 36.53
C LEU A 617 6.13 11.32 35.61
N ILE A 618 7.30 11.03 35.02
CA ILE A 618 7.48 9.85 34.15
C ILE A 618 7.12 8.57 34.89
N ALA A 619 7.61 8.41 36.12
CA ALA A 619 7.35 7.22 36.92
C ALA A 619 5.86 7.02 37.23
N GLU A 620 5.17 8.09 37.68
CA GLU A 620 3.75 8.03 38.05
C GLU A 620 2.87 7.77 36.82
N VAL A 621 3.13 8.46 35.70
CA VAL A 621 2.41 8.27 34.44
C VAL A 621 2.64 6.86 33.87
N SER A 622 3.89 6.37 33.93
CA SER A 622 4.22 5.00 33.50
C SER A 622 3.44 3.96 34.30
N GLU A 623 3.34 4.12 35.63
CA GLU A 623 2.61 3.17 36.48
C GLU A 623 1.11 3.17 36.20
N ARG A 624 0.49 4.34 36.00
CA ARG A 624 -0.94 4.43 35.64
C ARG A 624 -1.22 3.81 34.27
N TYR A 625 -0.37 4.06 33.29
CA TYR A 625 -0.53 3.48 31.97
C TYR A 625 -0.33 1.95 32.01
N ARG A 626 0.65 1.46 32.76
CA ARG A 626 0.87 0.02 32.99
C ARG A 626 -0.36 -0.67 33.59
N ARG A 627 -1.02 -0.07 34.58
CA ARG A 627 -2.24 -0.63 35.18
C ARG A 627 -3.35 -0.78 34.15
N LEU A 628 -3.57 0.21 33.27
CA LEU A 628 -4.57 0.10 32.21
C LEU A 628 -4.22 -0.99 31.20
N ILE A 629 -2.95 -1.12 30.81
CA ILE A 629 -2.48 -2.20 29.92
C ILE A 629 -2.78 -3.58 30.57
N LYS A 630 -2.50 -3.74 31.85
CA LYS A 630 -2.78 -4.99 32.56
C LYS A 630 -4.28 -5.29 32.64
N LEU A 631 -5.11 -4.28 32.91
CA LEU A 631 -6.57 -4.43 32.87
C LEU A 631 -7.07 -4.84 31.48
N TRP A 632 -6.53 -4.22 30.43
CA TRP A 632 -6.86 -4.59 29.05
C TRP A 632 -6.46 -6.02 28.70
N LYS A 633 -5.25 -6.45 29.08
CA LYS A 633 -4.77 -7.82 28.86
C LYS A 633 -5.53 -8.87 29.66
N SER A 634 -6.07 -8.50 30.84
CA SER A 634 -6.78 -9.40 31.75
C SER A 634 -8.29 -9.47 31.55
N ARG A 635 -8.84 -8.77 30.54
CA ARG A 635 -10.29 -8.79 30.26
C ARG A 635 -10.78 -10.21 29.96
N GLN A 636 -11.92 -10.57 30.51
CA GLN A 636 -12.52 -11.91 30.43
C GLN A 636 -13.84 -11.88 29.67
#